data_b03679173ebb07e518842f624252da79
#
_entry.id   b03679173ebb07e518842f624252da79
#
_cell.length_a   1.000
_cell.length_b   1.000
_cell.length_c   1.000
_cell.angle_alpha   90.00
_cell.angle_beta   90.00
_cell.angle_gamma   90.00
#
_symmetry.space_group_name_H-M   'P 1'
#
loop_
_entity.id
_entity.type
_entity.pdbx_description
1 polymer ?
#
loop_
_entity_poly.entity_id
_entity_poly.type
_entity_poly.pdbx_seq_one_letter_code
_entity_poly.pdbx_strand_id
1 'polypeptide(L)'
;MKTRTLNGAWTLEIPGTPFAAVPATVPGSVYHDLLAAERIPDPFYRDNEMEALKLMDNDFVYFRSFQVDDALLAGDKVLLRAEGLDTIAAVHINGQIVGEACNMHRIWEFDVKSVLHPGENTITVSFRSPTKYIKEAYAKSVADGSSDAMVGFPNIRKAHCMFGWDWGPRLPDAGIWRNISIISIEKARIQDVRVDQFHKDGTVRLRIHTNLNRYTDDEVWVNVSVTAPDGSVLTASGTDCELIVQNPQLWWPAGFGGQPLYQLSVSLCAKGKELDVWSRRIGLRTMTVSRRKDQWGESFSHCVNGVDIFAMGADYIPEDNLLPRVNPERTRRLLEDAKAANMNCIRVWGGGYYPDDFFYDICDELGLLVWQDFMFACAVYNLTDAFEENITAEFVDNVRRLRHHASLALWCGNNEMEQFVAQGEWVTSMRQKADYIKMYEYIIPKVLKAEDPQAFYWPASPSSGGSFDDPQDPTRGDVHYWMVWHGLLPFTDYRNHQFRYVSEFGFQSFPCMETIESFTAPEDRNVFSYVMEKHQRNASANGRILFYLSQMYLYPRSLELLVYASQLLQAQAMQYGVEHWRRHRGCCMGAVVWQLNDCWPVASWASIDYFGRWKALHYYEKRFFAPVLISCHEEGILSQNTNVNAEPFGLKKSAHLNVSNETMQEFRGKAKWSLRRPDASVIEEGSFDVTVPALSAVWLPEQDFSNYGTYDTYYSYQLLDEAGNGVGEGSVLFCAPKHFRFADPELNAFVKDDNIIVTAKGYARSVEIQAGANVVLSDNYFDMDGGVKAVKILRGSVDSVSVRSVWDIR
;
A
#
# COMPACT_ATOMS: atom_id res chain seq x y z
N MET A 1 29.74 -8.77 -18.76
CA MET A 1 29.98 -7.53 -17.99
C MET A 1 30.72 -7.88 -16.69
N LYS A 2 31.67 -7.04 -16.19
CA LYS A 2 32.29 -7.20 -14.87
C LYS A 2 31.77 -6.12 -13.95
N THR A 3 31.45 -6.48 -12.70
CA THR A 3 30.92 -5.55 -11.70
C THR A 3 31.77 -5.58 -10.45
N ARG A 4 32.14 -4.41 -9.95
CA ARG A 4 32.77 -4.20 -8.64
C ARG A 4 31.79 -3.44 -7.77
N THR A 5 31.18 -4.12 -6.80
CA THR A 5 30.32 -3.43 -5.82
C THR A 5 31.12 -2.49 -4.95
N LEU A 6 30.53 -1.32 -4.70
CA LEU A 6 30.99 -0.36 -3.71
C LEU A 6 30.07 -0.31 -2.47
N ASN A 7 29.15 -1.25 -2.34
CA ASN A 7 28.34 -1.43 -1.13
C ASN A 7 29.21 -1.85 0.06
N GLY A 8 28.67 -1.72 1.27
CA GLY A 8 29.31 -2.09 2.51
C GLY A 8 29.85 -0.91 3.29
N ALA A 9 31.04 -0.99 3.87
CA ALA A 9 31.57 0.03 4.79
C ALA A 9 32.01 1.32 4.06
N TRP A 10 31.52 2.44 4.56
CA TRP A 10 31.87 3.80 4.17
C TRP A 10 32.14 4.64 5.43
N THR A 11 32.49 5.88 5.25
CA THR A 11 32.62 6.89 6.31
C THR A 11 31.71 8.07 5.98
N LEU A 12 30.92 8.51 6.97
CA LEU A 12 30.10 9.71 6.91
C LEU A 12 30.79 10.84 7.66
N GLU A 13 30.78 12.02 7.07
CA GLU A 13 31.17 13.28 7.71
C GLU A 13 30.05 14.31 7.52
N ILE A 14 29.77 15.09 8.58
CA ILE A 14 28.87 16.24 8.53
C ILE A 14 29.71 17.50 8.78
N PRO A 15 30.10 18.24 7.72
CA PRO A 15 31.04 19.38 7.84
C PRO A 15 30.54 20.47 8.80
N GLY A 16 31.42 20.95 9.64
CA GLY A 16 31.10 22.01 10.62
C GLY A 16 30.40 21.54 11.89
N THR A 17 30.23 20.21 12.04
CA THR A 17 29.65 19.59 13.25
C THR A 17 30.69 18.67 13.95
N PRO A 18 30.40 18.17 15.15
CA PRO A 18 31.26 17.17 15.79
C PRO A 18 31.17 15.75 15.19
N PHE A 19 30.34 15.56 14.15
CA PHE A 19 30.17 14.26 13.49
C PHE A 19 31.19 14.09 12.35
N ALA A 20 32.45 13.86 12.74
CA ALA A 20 33.53 13.52 11.82
C ALA A 20 33.81 12.01 11.86
N ALA A 21 34.10 11.41 10.71
CA ALA A 21 34.47 9.99 10.57
C ALA A 21 33.49 9.00 11.23
N VAL A 22 32.18 9.21 11.05
CA VAL A 22 31.15 8.27 11.53
C VAL A 22 31.15 7.03 10.65
N PRO A 23 31.22 5.81 11.21
CA PRO A 23 31.02 4.59 10.42
C PRO A 23 29.68 4.61 9.72
N ALA A 24 29.67 4.32 8.42
CA ALA A 24 28.48 4.32 7.58
C ALA A 24 28.37 3.01 6.77
N THR A 25 27.18 2.66 6.37
CA THR A 25 26.90 1.48 5.55
C THR A 25 26.15 1.89 4.29
N VAL A 26 26.53 1.35 3.14
CA VAL A 26 25.84 1.57 1.86
C VAL A 26 25.35 0.23 1.30
N PRO A 27 24.09 0.09 0.88
CA PRO A 27 22.99 1.06 0.97
C PRO A 27 22.72 1.53 2.39
N GLY A 28 22.47 2.87 2.56
CA GLY A 28 22.30 3.49 3.84
C GLY A 28 21.77 4.92 3.76
N SER A 29 21.68 5.55 4.93
CA SER A 29 21.27 6.95 5.05
C SER A 29 21.85 7.60 6.30
N VAL A 30 21.82 8.93 6.34
CA VAL A 30 22.42 9.71 7.43
C VAL A 30 21.83 9.34 8.79
N TYR A 31 20.50 9.32 8.91
CA TYR A 31 19.87 8.96 10.19
C TYR A 31 20.18 7.52 10.59
N HIS A 32 20.13 6.59 9.64
CA HIS A 32 20.43 5.19 9.89
C HIS A 32 21.86 5.01 10.44
N ASP A 33 22.85 5.65 9.80
CA ASP A 33 24.25 5.52 10.17
C ASP A 33 24.55 6.20 11.52
N LEU A 34 23.96 7.37 11.79
CA LEU A 34 24.08 8.05 13.08
C LEU A 34 23.45 7.26 14.22
N LEU A 35 22.31 6.61 13.98
CA LEU A 35 21.67 5.70 14.94
C LEU A 35 22.52 4.47 15.22
N ALA A 36 23.02 3.82 14.16
CA ALA A 36 23.88 2.64 14.28
C ALA A 36 25.18 2.93 15.03
N ALA A 37 25.69 4.15 14.91
CA ALA A 37 26.86 4.65 15.62
C ALA A 37 26.55 5.24 17.02
N GLU A 38 25.30 5.17 17.49
CA GLU A 38 24.83 5.74 18.78
C GLU A 38 25.13 7.23 18.93
N ARG A 39 25.06 8.00 17.83
CA ARG A 39 25.35 9.43 17.79
C ARG A 39 24.12 10.32 17.99
N ILE A 40 22.94 9.79 17.77
CA ILE A 40 21.64 10.45 17.98
C ILE A 40 20.70 9.50 18.72
N PRO A 41 19.75 10.04 19.50
CA PRO A 41 18.66 9.24 20.06
C PRO A 41 17.70 8.78 18.94
N ASP A 42 16.89 7.77 19.24
CA ASP A 42 15.85 7.31 18.30
C ASP A 42 14.91 8.48 17.95
N PRO A 43 14.82 8.90 16.67
CA PRO A 43 13.96 10.00 16.25
C PRO A 43 12.46 9.68 16.40
N PHE A 44 12.11 8.40 16.56
CA PHE A 44 10.71 7.95 16.74
C PHE A 44 10.27 7.95 18.21
N TYR A 45 11.19 8.21 19.16
CA TYR A 45 10.85 8.29 20.59
C TYR A 45 10.47 9.71 20.99
N ARG A 46 9.26 9.87 21.53
CA ARG A 46 8.67 11.13 21.99
C ARG A 46 8.71 12.22 20.89
N ASP A 47 9.43 13.29 21.11
CA ASP A 47 9.59 14.42 20.20
C ASP A 47 11.02 14.58 19.63
N ASN A 48 11.82 13.53 19.69
CA ASN A 48 13.18 13.50 19.16
C ASN A 48 13.25 13.83 17.65
N GLU A 49 12.16 13.66 16.92
CA GLU A 49 11.99 14.13 15.53
C GLU A 49 12.46 15.58 15.37
N MET A 50 12.16 16.44 16.34
CA MET A 50 12.46 17.87 16.27
C MET A 50 13.98 18.17 16.31
N GLU A 51 14.74 17.40 17.09
CA GLU A 51 16.20 17.52 17.13
C GLU A 51 16.84 16.83 15.92
N ALA A 52 16.32 15.69 15.51
CA ALA A 52 16.79 14.99 14.32
C ALA A 52 16.60 15.84 13.05
N LEU A 53 15.49 16.55 12.90
CA LEU A 53 15.23 17.43 11.76
C LEU A 53 16.30 18.53 11.62
N LYS A 54 16.83 19.08 12.73
CA LYS A 54 17.87 20.11 12.69
C LYS A 54 19.18 19.63 12.04
N LEU A 55 19.45 18.32 12.09
CA LEU A 55 20.63 17.76 11.43
C LEU A 55 20.54 17.92 9.90
N MET A 56 19.34 17.92 9.34
CA MET A 56 19.13 18.07 7.89
C MET A 56 19.39 19.48 7.37
N ASP A 57 19.66 20.44 8.23
CA ASP A 57 20.20 21.76 7.84
C ASP A 57 21.70 21.73 7.52
N ASN A 58 22.34 20.57 7.43
CA ASN A 58 23.74 20.41 7.07
C ASN A 58 23.88 19.67 5.74
N ASP A 59 25.05 19.84 5.12
CA ASP A 59 25.49 19.01 4.00
C ASP A 59 26.16 17.74 4.55
N PHE A 60 26.20 16.66 3.75
CA PHE A 60 26.71 15.37 4.16
C PHE A 60 27.73 14.86 3.16
N VAL A 61 28.79 14.21 3.64
CA VAL A 61 29.84 13.65 2.80
C VAL A 61 30.07 12.19 3.13
N TYR A 62 29.80 11.33 2.16
CA TYR A 62 30.14 9.90 2.22
C TYR A 62 31.44 9.67 1.46
N PHE A 63 32.40 8.95 2.05
CA PHE A 63 33.64 8.63 1.36
C PHE A 63 34.18 7.25 1.69
N ARG A 64 34.93 6.66 0.76
CA ARG A 64 35.67 5.42 0.96
C ARG A 64 36.81 5.26 -0.03
N SER A 65 37.81 4.41 0.31
CA SER A 65 38.77 3.86 -0.64
C SER A 65 38.31 2.51 -1.21
N PHE A 66 38.71 2.20 -2.41
CA PHE A 66 38.43 0.94 -3.07
C PHE A 66 39.52 0.54 -4.06
N GLN A 67 39.68 -0.77 -4.31
CA GLN A 67 40.70 -1.29 -5.22
C GLN A 67 40.15 -1.47 -6.62
N VAL A 68 40.92 -1.12 -7.62
CA VAL A 68 40.64 -1.34 -9.05
C VAL A 68 41.76 -2.17 -9.65
N ASP A 69 41.42 -3.23 -10.36
CA ASP A 69 42.39 -4.05 -11.09
C ASP A 69 42.39 -3.74 -12.60
N ASP A 70 43.46 -4.16 -13.28
CA ASP A 70 43.60 -3.98 -14.72
C ASP A 70 42.45 -4.64 -15.49
N ALA A 71 41.88 -5.73 -15.01
CA ALA A 71 40.79 -6.43 -15.64
C ALA A 71 39.50 -5.64 -15.67
N LEU A 72 39.26 -4.80 -14.64
CA LEU A 72 38.13 -3.87 -14.61
C LEU A 72 38.34 -2.71 -15.61
N LEU A 73 39.55 -2.18 -15.72
CA LEU A 73 39.90 -1.07 -16.63
C LEU A 73 39.97 -1.51 -18.09
N ALA A 74 40.11 -2.81 -18.36
CA ALA A 74 40.22 -3.34 -19.72
C ALA A 74 38.93 -3.22 -20.55
N GLY A 75 37.77 -2.95 -19.94
CA GLY A 75 36.51 -2.74 -20.67
C GLY A 75 36.56 -1.55 -21.60
N ASP A 76 35.79 -1.61 -22.68
CA ASP A 76 35.66 -0.50 -23.63
C ASP A 76 34.99 0.73 -23.00
N LYS A 77 34.07 0.49 -22.05
CA LYS A 77 33.41 1.49 -21.21
C LYS A 77 33.47 1.08 -19.75
N VAL A 78 33.75 2.05 -18.85
CA VAL A 78 33.72 1.81 -17.39
C VAL A 78 32.85 2.89 -16.77
N LEU A 79 31.78 2.48 -16.12
CA LEU A 79 30.78 3.39 -15.53
C LEU A 79 30.69 3.19 -14.01
N LEU A 80 30.54 4.27 -13.28
CA LEU A 80 29.97 4.24 -11.95
C LEU A 80 28.44 4.24 -12.09
N ARG A 81 27.78 3.21 -11.54
CA ARG A 81 26.33 3.07 -11.52
C ARG A 81 25.84 3.19 -10.09
N ALA A 82 25.00 4.18 -9.83
CA ALA A 82 24.30 4.39 -8.57
C ALA A 82 22.79 4.23 -8.82
N GLU A 83 22.16 3.27 -8.14
CA GLU A 83 20.74 2.93 -8.33
C GLU A 83 19.80 3.82 -7.51
N GLY A 84 20.37 4.64 -6.61
CA GLY A 84 19.63 5.63 -5.83
C GLY A 84 20.54 6.53 -5.02
N LEU A 85 20.54 7.82 -5.33
CA LEU A 85 21.20 8.90 -4.56
C LEU A 85 20.12 9.85 -4.04
N ASP A 86 20.02 10.00 -2.73
CA ASP A 86 18.98 10.82 -2.09
C ASP A 86 19.60 12.07 -1.46
N THR A 87 19.58 13.22 -2.14
CA THR A 87 18.92 13.53 -3.42
C THR A 87 19.82 14.39 -4.30
N ILE A 88 20.27 15.56 -3.78
CA ILE A 88 21.11 16.50 -4.53
C ILE A 88 22.56 16.17 -4.22
N ALA A 89 23.22 15.49 -5.14
CA ALA A 89 24.53 14.91 -4.88
C ALA A 89 25.57 15.29 -5.94
N ALA A 90 26.82 15.49 -5.53
CA ALA A 90 27.98 15.58 -6.40
C ALA A 90 28.90 14.38 -6.13
N VAL A 91 29.32 13.69 -7.18
CA VAL A 91 30.15 12.49 -7.12
C VAL A 91 31.56 12.79 -7.61
N HIS A 92 32.56 12.43 -6.81
CA HIS A 92 33.96 12.60 -7.11
C HIS A 92 34.69 11.25 -7.07
N ILE A 93 35.58 11.02 -8.03
CA ILE A 93 36.56 9.91 -8.03
C ILE A 93 37.94 10.53 -8.03
N ASN A 94 38.82 10.12 -7.08
CA ASN A 94 40.18 10.64 -6.95
C ASN A 94 40.24 12.18 -6.95
N GLY A 95 39.26 12.83 -6.31
CA GLY A 95 39.14 14.28 -6.19
C GLY A 95 38.59 14.99 -7.44
N GLN A 96 38.31 14.27 -8.54
CA GLN A 96 37.72 14.83 -9.76
C GLN A 96 36.21 14.60 -9.77
N ILE A 97 35.43 15.64 -10.07
CA ILE A 97 33.97 15.52 -10.25
C ILE A 97 33.68 14.68 -11.50
N VAL A 98 32.84 13.65 -11.32
CA VAL A 98 32.43 12.75 -12.43
C VAL A 98 30.95 12.91 -12.78
N GLY A 99 30.16 13.51 -11.91
CA GLY A 99 28.75 13.82 -12.19
C GLY A 99 27.99 14.35 -10.99
N GLU A 100 26.75 14.75 -11.25
CA GLU A 100 25.79 15.27 -10.28
C GLU A 100 24.46 14.53 -10.40
N ALA A 101 23.74 14.40 -9.28
CA ALA A 101 22.42 13.81 -9.18
C ALA A 101 21.45 14.78 -8.53
N CYS A 102 20.16 14.73 -8.95
CA CYS A 102 19.11 15.61 -8.42
C CYS A 102 17.73 14.93 -8.32
N ASN A 103 17.72 13.59 -8.26
CA ASN A 103 16.49 12.80 -8.22
C ASN A 103 16.76 11.44 -7.58
N MET A 104 16.09 11.13 -6.45
CA MET A 104 16.29 9.86 -5.74
C MET A 104 15.69 8.64 -6.47
N HIS A 105 14.76 8.88 -7.39
CA HIS A 105 14.02 7.82 -8.10
C HIS A 105 14.71 7.34 -9.38
N ARG A 106 15.88 7.90 -9.72
CA ARG A 106 16.63 7.60 -10.93
C ARG A 106 17.82 6.70 -10.69
N ILE A 107 18.22 6.01 -11.77
CA ILE A 107 19.52 5.34 -11.87
C ILE A 107 20.51 6.31 -12.52
N TRP A 108 21.66 6.54 -11.88
CA TRP A 108 22.69 7.45 -12.35
C TRP A 108 23.90 6.66 -12.84
N GLU A 109 24.36 6.95 -14.04
CA GLU A 109 25.55 6.34 -14.62
C GLU A 109 26.54 7.41 -15.08
N PHE A 110 27.78 7.35 -14.58
CA PHE A 110 28.83 8.32 -14.87
C PHE A 110 30.02 7.61 -15.48
N ASP A 111 30.59 8.14 -16.59
CA ASP A 111 31.83 7.61 -17.19
C ASP A 111 33.01 7.91 -16.28
N VAL A 112 33.66 6.87 -15.78
CA VAL A 112 34.77 7.00 -14.84
C VAL A 112 36.06 6.38 -15.34
N LYS A 113 36.10 5.88 -16.61
CA LYS A 113 37.27 5.18 -17.14
C LYS A 113 38.54 6.03 -17.10
N SER A 114 38.44 7.34 -17.43
CA SER A 114 39.60 8.25 -17.52
C SER A 114 40.15 8.71 -16.18
N VAL A 115 39.37 8.58 -15.10
CA VAL A 115 39.71 9.05 -13.74
C VAL A 115 40.13 7.91 -12.80
N LEU A 116 39.89 6.65 -13.19
CA LEU A 116 40.33 5.47 -12.45
C LEU A 116 41.75 5.05 -12.84
N HIS A 117 42.47 4.46 -11.89
CA HIS A 117 43.78 3.86 -12.09
C HIS A 117 43.92 2.50 -11.37
N PRO A 118 44.83 1.62 -11.77
CA PRO A 118 45.10 0.38 -11.05
C PRO A 118 45.52 0.67 -9.61
N GLY A 119 45.07 -0.17 -8.70
CA GLY A 119 45.35 -0.04 -7.27
C GLY A 119 44.26 0.72 -6.51
N GLU A 120 44.64 1.49 -5.50
CA GLU A 120 43.74 2.21 -4.61
C GLU A 120 43.16 3.46 -5.28
N ASN A 121 41.85 3.61 -5.26
CA ASN A 121 41.11 4.78 -5.69
C ASN A 121 40.21 5.26 -4.56
N THR A 122 39.79 6.51 -4.61
CA THR A 122 38.84 7.10 -3.64
C THR A 122 37.55 7.53 -4.32
N ILE A 123 36.44 7.37 -3.64
CA ILE A 123 35.15 7.95 -4.04
C ILE A 123 34.58 8.81 -2.92
N THR A 124 34.06 9.97 -3.29
CA THR A 124 33.36 10.89 -2.39
C THR A 124 32.01 11.26 -3.00
N VAL A 125 30.93 11.12 -2.24
CA VAL A 125 29.58 11.56 -2.60
C VAL A 125 29.15 12.61 -1.60
N SER A 126 28.98 13.86 -2.07
CA SER A 126 28.58 14.99 -1.25
C SER A 126 27.12 15.31 -1.50
N PHE A 127 26.28 15.29 -0.47
CA PHE A 127 24.87 15.62 -0.50
C PHE A 127 24.62 17.02 0.06
N ARG A 128 23.79 17.79 -0.63
CA ARG A 128 23.32 19.08 -0.11
C ARG A 128 22.19 18.84 0.91
N SER A 129 22.10 19.72 1.88
CA SER A 129 20.98 19.79 2.83
C SER A 129 19.64 19.79 2.08
N PRO A 130 18.73 18.78 2.31
CA PRO A 130 17.44 18.78 1.68
C PRO A 130 16.55 19.94 2.13
N THR A 131 16.62 20.33 3.41
CA THR A 131 15.81 21.42 4.00
C THR A 131 16.24 22.79 3.48
N LYS A 132 17.55 23.06 3.38
CA LYS A 132 18.05 24.30 2.78
C LYS A 132 17.74 24.36 1.28
N TYR A 133 17.89 23.23 0.58
CA TYR A 133 17.62 23.15 -0.85
C TYR A 133 16.18 23.52 -1.18
N ILE A 134 15.18 22.88 -0.53
CA ILE A 134 13.77 23.19 -0.81
C ILE A 134 13.42 24.65 -0.49
N LYS A 135 13.97 25.21 0.58
CA LYS A 135 13.76 26.61 0.94
C LYS A 135 14.32 27.59 -0.08
N GLU A 136 15.54 27.33 -0.59
CA GLU A 136 16.17 28.16 -1.62
C GLU A 136 15.45 28.01 -2.98
N ALA A 137 15.01 26.80 -3.33
CA ALA A 137 14.31 26.52 -4.56
C ALA A 137 12.92 27.16 -4.57
N TYR A 138 12.17 27.07 -3.46
CA TYR A 138 10.88 27.71 -3.29
C TYR A 138 10.98 29.24 -3.41
N ALA A 139 11.99 29.86 -2.83
CA ALA A 139 12.22 31.31 -2.93
C ALA A 139 12.46 31.78 -4.39
N LYS A 140 12.94 30.89 -5.25
CA LYS A 140 13.16 31.18 -6.69
C LYS A 140 11.94 30.83 -7.55
N SER A 141 11.20 29.78 -7.18
CA SER A 141 10.10 29.24 -7.97
C SER A 141 9.05 28.62 -7.03
N VAL A 142 7.98 29.36 -6.79
CA VAL A 142 6.91 28.94 -5.90
C VAL A 142 6.20 27.74 -6.50
N ALA A 143 6.15 26.63 -5.75
CA ALA A 143 5.38 25.44 -6.02
C ALA A 143 4.83 24.94 -4.69
N ASP A 144 3.52 25.05 -4.52
CA ASP A 144 2.82 24.74 -3.28
C ASP A 144 2.24 23.33 -3.31
N GLY A 145 1.87 22.81 -2.15
CA GLY A 145 1.24 21.52 -1.97
C GLY A 145 0.63 21.39 -0.58
N SER A 146 0.34 20.14 -0.15
CA SER A 146 -0.22 19.89 1.16
C SER A 146 0.56 20.60 2.27
N SER A 147 -0.19 21.24 3.18
CA SER A 147 0.37 21.91 4.38
C SER A 147 0.92 20.93 5.43
N ASP A 148 0.68 19.64 5.27
CA ASP A 148 1.22 18.60 6.16
C ASP A 148 2.74 18.44 5.98
N ALA A 149 3.22 18.67 4.75
CA ALA A 149 4.63 18.66 4.40
C ALA A 149 5.31 20.02 4.57
N MET A 150 6.65 20.02 4.60
CA MET A 150 7.45 21.24 4.67
C MET A 150 7.32 22.06 3.38
N VAL A 151 7.14 23.38 3.51
CA VAL A 151 7.05 24.31 2.38
C VAL A 151 8.22 24.13 1.40
N GLY A 152 7.92 24.05 0.11
CA GLY A 152 8.91 23.89 -0.95
C GLY A 152 9.24 22.43 -1.31
N PHE A 153 8.65 21.43 -0.64
CA PHE A 153 8.87 20.02 -0.94
C PHE A 153 8.65 19.65 -2.43
N PRO A 154 7.75 20.29 -3.22
CA PRO A 154 7.60 19.93 -4.63
C PRO A 154 8.82 20.30 -5.51
N ASN A 155 9.74 21.11 -5.01
CA ASN A 155 10.92 21.54 -5.75
C ASN A 155 12.07 20.51 -5.76
N ILE A 156 11.92 19.36 -5.13
CA ILE A 156 12.91 18.28 -5.09
C ILE A 156 12.27 16.94 -5.45
N ARG A 157 12.95 16.14 -6.26
CA ARG A 157 12.49 14.78 -6.62
C ARG A 157 12.93 13.77 -5.56
N LYS A 158 12.22 13.79 -4.45
CA LYS A 158 12.41 12.95 -3.27
C LYS A 158 11.05 12.46 -2.77
N ALA A 159 11.02 11.34 -2.06
CA ALA A 159 9.81 10.86 -1.40
C ALA A 159 9.18 11.99 -0.56
N HIS A 160 8.04 12.50 -0.99
CA HIS A 160 7.42 13.71 -0.45
C HIS A 160 7.04 13.55 1.01
N CYS A 161 6.57 12.36 1.41
CA CYS A 161 6.19 12.04 2.78
C CYS A 161 7.34 12.18 3.79
N MET A 162 8.60 12.14 3.37
CA MET A 162 9.74 12.37 4.25
C MET A 162 9.82 13.82 4.77
N PHE A 163 9.19 14.77 4.07
CA PHE A 163 9.05 16.16 4.54
C PHE A 163 7.87 16.35 5.51
N GLY A 164 7.25 15.27 5.94
CA GLY A 164 6.02 15.23 6.74
C GLY A 164 4.79 14.92 5.88
N TRP A 165 3.84 14.26 6.51
CA TRP A 165 2.51 13.99 5.97
C TRP A 165 1.51 13.93 7.13
N ASP A 166 0.21 13.85 6.86
CA ASP A 166 -0.79 13.76 7.93
C ASP A 166 -0.78 12.41 8.69
N TRP A 167 0.18 11.54 8.35
CA TRP A 167 0.59 10.32 9.05
C TRP A 167 2.11 10.17 9.19
N GLY A 168 2.92 11.00 8.51
CA GLY A 168 4.36 10.86 8.38
C GLY A 168 5.17 11.88 9.21
N PRO A 169 6.37 11.51 9.69
CA PRO A 169 7.26 12.43 10.40
C PRO A 169 7.98 13.38 9.41
N ARG A 170 8.47 14.49 9.91
CA ARG A 170 9.34 15.41 9.15
C ARG A 170 10.80 15.02 9.32
N LEU A 171 11.20 13.97 8.64
CA LEU A 171 12.56 13.41 8.67
C LEU A 171 13.08 13.19 7.25
N PRO A 172 13.36 14.27 6.50
CA PRO A 172 13.88 14.17 5.12
C PRO A 172 15.34 13.74 5.15
N ASP A 173 15.58 12.43 5.10
CA ASP A 173 16.91 11.82 5.16
C ASP A 173 17.77 12.13 3.92
N ALA A 174 19.03 11.69 3.89
CA ALA A 174 19.93 11.79 2.74
C ALA A 174 20.88 10.59 2.74
N GLY A 175 21.37 10.19 1.56
CA GLY A 175 22.37 9.12 1.48
C GLY A 175 22.38 8.34 0.17
N ILE A 176 23.23 7.32 0.13
CA ILE A 176 23.33 6.34 -0.95
C ILE A 176 22.38 5.19 -0.59
N TRP A 177 21.10 5.35 -0.90
CA TRP A 177 20.05 4.50 -0.36
C TRP A 177 19.80 3.20 -1.12
N ARG A 178 20.42 3.05 -2.31
CA ARG A 178 20.44 1.83 -3.13
C ARG A 178 21.86 1.45 -3.53
N ASN A 179 22.00 0.36 -4.29
CA ASN A 179 23.31 -0.16 -4.70
C ASN A 179 24.14 0.87 -5.46
N ILE A 180 25.45 0.81 -5.24
CA ILE A 180 26.44 1.57 -6.01
C ILE A 180 27.59 0.65 -6.44
N SER A 181 28.01 0.73 -7.71
CA SER A 181 29.01 -0.18 -8.27
C SER A 181 29.79 0.46 -9.43
N ILE A 182 31.02 -0.04 -9.67
CA ILE A 182 31.72 0.17 -10.94
C ILE A 182 31.37 -0.99 -11.87
N ILE A 183 30.91 -0.69 -13.08
CA ILE A 183 30.63 -1.67 -14.12
C ILE A 183 31.59 -1.48 -15.29
N SER A 184 32.22 -2.57 -15.73
CA SER A 184 33.13 -2.62 -16.85
C SER A 184 32.47 -3.40 -17.99
N ILE A 185 32.35 -2.76 -19.13
CA ILE A 185 31.59 -3.26 -20.26
C ILE A 185 32.55 -3.50 -21.43
N GLU A 186 32.54 -4.74 -21.92
CA GLU A 186 33.28 -5.14 -23.12
C GLU A 186 32.32 -5.08 -24.31
N LYS A 187 32.65 -4.34 -25.37
CA LYS A 187 31.98 -4.26 -26.67
C LYS A 187 30.55 -3.71 -26.62
N ALA A 188 29.68 -4.31 -25.85
CA ALA A 188 28.27 -3.94 -25.73
C ALA A 188 27.65 -4.46 -24.43
N ARG A 189 26.52 -3.88 -24.03
CA ARG A 189 25.66 -4.40 -22.96
C ARG A 189 24.20 -4.42 -23.40
N ILE A 190 23.41 -5.21 -22.72
CA ILE A 190 21.96 -5.14 -22.78
C ILE A 190 21.52 -3.87 -22.02
N GLN A 191 20.95 -2.92 -22.73
CA GLN A 191 20.42 -1.71 -22.12
C GLN A 191 19.06 -1.98 -21.49
N ASP A 192 18.21 -2.75 -22.20
CA ASP A 192 16.83 -2.97 -21.85
C ASP A 192 16.25 -4.18 -22.61
N VAL A 193 15.27 -4.84 -22.00
CA VAL A 193 14.46 -5.88 -22.65
C VAL A 193 12.98 -5.60 -22.43
N ARG A 194 12.21 -5.55 -23.52
CA ARG A 194 10.76 -5.44 -23.47
C ARG A 194 10.12 -6.73 -24.01
N VAL A 195 9.03 -7.17 -23.34
CA VAL A 195 8.28 -8.36 -23.71
C VAL A 195 6.82 -7.99 -23.94
N ASP A 196 6.37 -8.09 -25.18
CA ASP A 196 4.96 -7.90 -25.54
C ASP A 196 4.27 -9.27 -25.62
N GLN A 197 3.09 -9.42 -25.02
CA GLN A 197 2.33 -10.66 -24.96
C GLN A 197 1.08 -10.59 -25.85
N PHE A 198 0.88 -11.60 -26.71
CA PHE A 198 -0.30 -11.71 -27.57
C PHE A 198 -0.98 -13.04 -27.32
N HIS A 199 -2.12 -12.99 -26.64
CA HIS A 199 -2.92 -14.16 -26.25
C HIS A 199 -3.97 -14.44 -27.31
N LYS A 200 -3.96 -15.67 -27.88
CA LYS A 200 -4.91 -16.09 -28.88
C LYS A 200 -5.04 -17.62 -28.94
N ASP A 201 -6.28 -18.12 -28.96
CA ASP A 201 -6.62 -19.51 -29.25
C ASP A 201 -5.80 -20.53 -28.45
N GLY A 202 -5.66 -20.33 -27.12
CA GLY A 202 -4.92 -21.24 -26.22
C GLY A 202 -3.39 -21.15 -26.36
N THR A 203 -2.88 -20.12 -27.02
CA THR A 203 -1.44 -19.86 -27.15
C THR A 203 -1.08 -18.46 -26.69
N VAL A 204 0.18 -18.26 -26.29
CA VAL A 204 0.76 -16.95 -26.05
C VAL A 204 1.98 -16.76 -26.90
N ARG A 205 1.93 -15.76 -27.77
CA ARG A 205 3.10 -15.31 -28.54
C ARG A 205 3.80 -14.20 -27.75
N LEU A 206 5.05 -14.44 -27.41
CA LEU A 206 5.95 -13.47 -26.78
C LEU A 206 6.82 -12.84 -27.87
N ARG A 207 6.75 -11.51 -27.97
CA ARG A 207 7.67 -10.72 -28.80
C ARG A 207 8.67 -10.05 -27.88
N ILE A 208 9.95 -10.38 -28.04
CA ILE A 208 11.03 -9.91 -27.21
C ILE A 208 11.86 -8.92 -28.00
N HIS A 209 11.97 -7.70 -27.48
CA HIS A 209 12.77 -6.59 -28.01
C HIS A 209 13.95 -6.36 -27.08
N THR A 210 15.17 -6.49 -27.57
CA THR A 210 16.40 -6.27 -26.82
C THR A 210 17.13 -5.04 -27.37
N ASN A 211 17.25 -4.01 -26.56
CA ASN A 211 18.01 -2.82 -26.86
C ASN A 211 19.46 -2.98 -26.35
N LEU A 212 20.43 -2.67 -27.22
CA LEU A 212 21.85 -2.78 -26.90
C LEU A 212 22.54 -1.40 -26.92
N ASN A 213 23.38 -1.14 -25.92
CA ASN A 213 24.39 -0.10 -25.98
C ASN A 213 25.68 -0.71 -26.50
N ARG A 214 26.12 -0.28 -27.71
CA ARG A 214 27.36 -0.73 -28.34
C ARG A 214 28.45 0.30 -28.12
N TYR A 215 29.68 -0.15 -27.85
CA TYR A 215 30.88 0.66 -27.65
C TYR A 215 31.99 0.36 -28.65
N THR A 216 31.80 -0.71 -29.45
CA THR A 216 32.67 -1.10 -30.56
C THR A 216 31.81 -1.60 -31.72
N ASP A 217 32.41 -1.71 -32.91
CA ASP A 217 31.79 -2.24 -34.14
C ASP A 217 31.86 -3.77 -34.22
N ASP A 218 32.35 -4.45 -33.17
CA ASP A 218 32.42 -5.91 -33.11
C ASP A 218 31.04 -6.54 -33.27
N GLU A 219 30.99 -7.70 -33.94
CA GLU A 219 29.78 -8.49 -34.09
C GLU A 219 29.35 -9.08 -32.74
N VAL A 220 28.11 -8.86 -32.37
CA VAL A 220 27.48 -9.43 -31.18
C VAL A 220 26.14 -10.07 -31.55
N TRP A 221 25.74 -11.11 -30.85
CA TRP A 221 24.45 -11.77 -31.04
C TRP A 221 23.72 -11.96 -29.71
N VAL A 222 22.41 -12.02 -29.80
CA VAL A 222 21.50 -12.20 -28.65
C VAL A 222 20.86 -13.57 -28.71
N ASN A 223 20.90 -14.30 -27.59
CA ASN A 223 20.13 -15.52 -27.38
C ASN A 223 19.07 -15.28 -26.34
N VAL A 224 17.88 -15.81 -26.59
CA VAL A 224 16.72 -15.70 -25.70
C VAL A 224 16.27 -17.09 -25.30
N SER A 225 15.99 -17.30 -24.02
CA SER A 225 15.37 -18.52 -23.50
C SER A 225 14.23 -18.20 -22.56
N VAL A 226 13.14 -18.98 -22.66
CA VAL A 226 12.00 -18.94 -21.75
C VAL A 226 11.84 -20.33 -21.14
N THR A 227 12.00 -20.44 -19.84
CA THR A 227 11.76 -21.67 -19.09
C THR A 227 10.39 -21.60 -18.43
N ALA A 228 9.52 -22.53 -18.78
CA ALA A 228 8.19 -22.65 -18.19
C ALA A 228 8.23 -23.26 -16.78
N PRO A 229 7.16 -23.12 -15.98
CA PRO A 229 7.08 -23.71 -14.64
C PRO A 229 7.26 -25.23 -14.58
N ASP A 230 6.97 -25.95 -15.67
CA ASP A 230 7.19 -27.40 -15.79
C ASP A 230 8.62 -27.78 -16.20
N GLY A 231 9.50 -26.78 -16.38
CA GLY A 231 10.89 -26.95 -16.79
C GLY A 231 11.13 -27.05 -18.30
N SER A 232 10.09 -26.97 -19.14
CA SER A 232 10.25 -26.94 -20.60
C SER A 232 10.90 -25.61 -21.02
N VAL A 233 11.74 -25.63 -22.04
CA VAL A 233 12.52 -24.48 -22.49
C VAL A 233 12.25 -24.19 -23.96
N LEU A 234 11.94 -22.94 -24.26
CA LEU A 234 11.84 -22.36 -25.59
C LEU A 234 13.03 -21.43 -25.83
N THR A 235 13.59 -21.47 -27.05
CA THR A 235 14.74 -20.60 -27.40
C THR A 235 14.54 -19.89 -28.71
N ALA A 236 15.09 -18.66 -28.80
CA ALA A 236 15.17 -17.87 -30.02
C ALA A 236 16.49 -17.09 -30.05
N SER A 237 16.79 -16.42 -31.16
CA SER A 237 17.98 -15.58 -31.31
C SER A 237 17.63 -14.30 -32.07
N GLY A 238 18.37 -13.23 -31.76
CA GLY A 238 18.20 -11.89 -32.36
C GLY A 238 17.72 -10.85 -31.36
N THR A 239 17.91 -9.58 -31.70
CA THR A 239 17.46 -8.43 -30.90
C THR A 239 15.96 -8.26 -30.92
N ASP A 240 15.31 -8.74 -31.99
CA ASP A 240 13.87 -8.82 -32.15
C ASP A 240 13.50 -10.25 -32.48
N CYS A 241 12.85 -10.96 -31.59
CA CYS A 241 12.47 -12.36 -31.81
C CYS A 241 11.10 -12.67 -31.23
N GLU A 242 10.54 -13.80 -31.68
CA GLU A 242 9.24 -14.29 -31.21
C GLU A 242 9.36 -15.72 -30.71
N LEU A 243 8.65 -16.02 -29.60
CA LEU A 243 8.47 -17.35 -29.06
C LEU A 243 6.95 -17.63 -28.89
N ILE A 244 6.52 -18.85 -29.13
CA ILE A 244 5.13 -19.26 -28.98
C ILE A 244 5.03 -20.30 -27.87
N VAL A 245 4.35 -19.93 -26.79
CA VAL A 245 4.03 -20.84 -25.69
C VAL A 245 2.69 -21.52 -26.01
N GLN A 246 2.73 -22.85 -26.19
CA GLN A 246 1.56 -23.67 -26.39
C GLN A 246 0.96 -24.09 -25.05
N ASN A 247 -0.37 -24.05 -24.90
CA ASN A 247 -1.07 -24.40 -23.67
C ASN A 247 -0.48 -23.70 -22.44
N PRO A 248 -0.41 -22.34 -22.41
CA PRO A 248 0.26 -21.58 -21.36
C PRO A 248 -0.43 -21.78 -20.01
N GLN A 249 0.38 -21.88 -18.96
CA GLN A 249 -0.11 -21.70 -17.59
C GLN A 249 -0.27 -20.20 -17.33
N LEU A 250 -1.52 -19.74 -17.20
CA LEU A 250 -1.81 -18.31 -17.02
C LEU A 250 -1.65 -17.90 -15.55
N TRP A 251 -1.08 -16.71 -15.35
CA TRP A 251 -1.02 -16.07 -14.06
C TRP A 251 -2.37 -15.43 -13.72
N TRP A 252 -2.81 -15.57 -12.47
CA TRP A 252 -4.06 -15.03 -11.95
C TRP A 252 -3.83 -14.30 -10.61
N PRO A 253 -4.63 -13.27 -10.28
CA PRO A 253 -4.62 -12.70 -8.95
C PRO A 253 -5.11 -13.67 -7.88
N ALA A 254 -4.80 -13.38 -6.63
CA ALA A 254 -5.22 -14.16 -5.48
C ALA A 254 -6.73 -14.39 -5.48
N GLY A 255 -7.16 -15.61 -5.23
CA GLY A 255 -8.57 -16.02 -5.25
C GLY A 255 -9.11 -16.46 -6.63
N PHE A 256 -8.41 -16.21 -7.74
CA PHE A 256 -8.89 -16.48 -9.10
C PHE A 256 -8.11 -17.61 -9.81
N GLY A 257 -6.97 -17.99 -9.30
CA GLY A 257 -6.15 -19.08 -9.87
C GLY A 257 -4.73 -19.08 -9.31
N GLY A 258 -3.84 -19.83 -9.99
CA GLY A 258 -2.43 -19.93 -9.62
C GLY A 258 -1.59 -18.76 -10.14
N GLN A 259 -0.35 -18.64 -9.62
CA GLN A 259 0.62 -17.62 -9.98
C GLN A 259 1.87 -18.23 -10.66
N PRO A 260 1.72 -18.97 -11.78
CA PRO A 260 2.86 -19.55 -12.48
C PRO A 260 3.72 -18.44 -13.10
N LEU A 261 5.02 -18.50 -12.86
CA LEU A 261 6.00 -17.56 -13.38
C LEU A 261 6.99 -18.28 -14.30
N TYR A 262 7.21 -17.70 -15.47
CA TYR A 262 8.16 -18.17 -16.48
C TYR A 262 9.49 -17.43 -16.30
N GLN A 263 10.62 -18.14 -16.38
CA GLN A 263 11.93 -17.52 -16.33
C GLN A 263 12.35 -17.12 -17.74
N LEU A 264 12.40 -15.82 -18.03
CA LEU A 264 12.94 -15.27 -19.27
C LEU A 264 14.39 -14.85 -19.06
N SER A 265 15.28 -15.32 -19.92
CA SER A 265 16.69 -14.94 -19.91
C SER A 265 17.13 -14.52 -21.31
N VAL A 266 17.85 -13.39 -21.36
CA VAL A 266 18.44 -12.84 -22.58
C VAL A 266 19.94 -12.72 -22.37
N SER A 267 20.75 -13.42 -23.18
CA SER A 267 22.20 -13.36 -23.11
C SER A 267 22.78 -12.68 -24.36
N LEU A 268 23.72 -11.76 -24.14
CA LEU A 268 24.49 -11.09 -25.16
C LEU A 268 25.86 -11.75 -25.28
N CYS A 269 26.22 -12.18 -26.48
CA CYS A 269 27.45 -12.93 -26.73
C CYS A 269 28.28 -12.29 -27.83
N ALA A 270 29.62 -12.53 -27.79
CA ALA A 270 30.55 -12.23 -28.87
C ALA A 270 31.65 -13.29 -28.90
N LYS A 271 31.97 -13.82 -30.11
CA LYS A 271 33.05 -14.81 -30.31
C LYS A 271 33.02 -16.00 -29.33
N GLY A 272 31.79 -16.47 -28.99
CA GLY A 272 31.58 -17.60 -28.06
C GLY A 272 31.70 -17.25 -26.57
N LYS A 273 31.89 -15.98 -26.22
CA LYS A 273 31.93 -15.48 -24.86
C LYS A 273 30.63 -14.74 -24.55
N GLU A 274 30.02 -15.03 -23.39
CA GLU A 274 28.91 -14.26 -22.85
C GLU A 274 29.45 -12.92 -22.32
N LEU A 275 28.87 -11.83 -22.80
CA LEU A 275 29.23 -10.45 -22.43
C LEU A 275 28.32 -9.92 -21.31
N ASP A 276 27.01 -10.19 -21.43
CA ASP A 276 26.00 -9.68 -20.51
C ASP A 276 24.78 -10.59 -20.48
N VAL A 277 24.03 -10.56 -19.37
CA VAL A 277 22.80 -11.33 -19.19
C VAL A 277 21.74 -10.45 -18.51
N TRP A 278 20.55 -10.48 -19.06
CA TRP A 278 19.33 -9.94 -18.44
C TRP A 278 18.40 -11.12 -18.15
N SER A 279 17.84 -11.18 -16.92
CA SER A 279 16.99 -12.29 -16.52
C SER A 279 15.88 -11.81 -15.57
N ARG A 280 14.63 -12.16 -15.89
CA ARG A 280 13.44 -11.80 -15.10
C ARG A 280 12.40 -12.92 -15.13
N ARG A 281 11.56 -12.96 -14.09
CA ARG A 281 10.36 -13.79 -14.09
C ARG A 281 9.21 -12.99 -14.73
N ILE A 282 8.40 -13.64 -15.54
CA ILE A 282 7.21 -13.05 -16.16
C ILE A 282 6.00 -13.96 -15.94
N GLY A 283 4.85 -13.38 -15.69
CA GLY A 283 3.57 -14.09 -15.70
C GLY A 283 2.87 -13.91 -17.05
N LEU A 284 2.31 -14.99 -17.59
CA LEU A 284 1.54 -14.92 -18.84
C LEU A 284 0.10 -14.55 -18.50
N ARG A 285 -0.31 -13.37 -18.89
CA ARG A 285 -1.69 -12.88 -18.64
C ARG A 285 -2.04 -11.73 -19.57
N THR A 286 -3.34 -11.49 -19.78
CA THR A 286 -3.84 -10.19 -20.22
C THR A 286 -4.20 -9.35 -19.00
N MET A 287 -3.94 -8.05 -19.06
CA MET A 287 -4.22 -7.10 -17.98
C MET A 287 -4.66 -5.76 -18.56
N THR A 288 -5.83 -5.28 -18.15
CA THR A 288 -6.33 -3.97 -18.51
C THR A 288 -7.36 -3.49 -17.50
N VAL A 289 -7.90 -2.30 -17.68
CA VAL A 289 -9.07 -1.80 -16.96
C VAL A 289 -10.27 -1.83 -17.90
N SER A 290 -11.34 -2.49 -17.48
CA SER A 290 -12.58 -2.56 -18.22
C SER A 290 -13.39 -1.27 -18.00
N ARG A 291 -13.63 -0.54 -19.10
CA ARG A 291 -14.43 0.68 -19.13
C ARG A 291 -15.53 0.52 -20.17
N ARG A 292 -16.75 0.24 -19.72
CA ARG A 292 -17.91 0.03 -20.57
C ARG A 292 -19.09 0.84 -20.06
N LYS A 293 -19.84 1.44 -20.96
CA LYS A 293 -21.10 2.11 -20.61
C LYS A 293 -22.14 1.09 -20.17
N ASP A 294 -22.80 1.39 -19.05
CA ASP A 294 -23.88 0.59 -18.50
C ASP A 294 -24.98 1.48 -17.88
N GLN A 295 -25.92 0.90 -17.14
CA GLN A 295 -27.04 1.63 -16.54
C GLN A 295 -26.62 2.60 -15.41
N TRP A 296 -25.39 2.48 -14.88
CA TRP A 296 -24.86 3.33 -13.79
C TRP A 296 -23.81 4.33 -14.28
N GLY A 297 -23.48 4.34 -15.57
CA GLY A 297 -22.48 5.23 -16.18
C GLY A 297 -21.42 4.50 -16.98
N GLU A 298 -20.15 4.60 -16.59
CA GLU A 298 -19.03 3.87 -17.20
C GLU A 298 -18.34 3.00 -16.12
N SER A 299 -18.25 1.68 -16.38
CA SER A 299 -17.59 0.75 -15.46
C SER A 299 -16.10 1.09 -15.28
N PHE A 300 -15.55 0.68 -14.14
CA PHE A 300 -14.12 0.76 -13.87
C PHE A 300 -13.70 -0.47 -13.04
N SER A 301 -13.01 -1.42 -13.67
CA SER A 301 -12.58 -2.66 -13.01
C SER A 301 -11.31 -3.22 -13.61
N HIS A 302 -10.44 -3.79 -12.78
CA HIS A 302 -9.31 -4.57 -13.29
C HIS A 302 -9.84 -5.79 -14.07
N CYS A 303 -9.39 -5.96 -15.30
CA CYS A 303 -9.76 -7.08 -16.14
C CYS A 303 -8.53 -7.96 -16.40
N VAL A 304 -8.49 -9.14 -15.81
CA VAL A 304 -7.39 -10.11 -15.93
C VAL A 304 -7.88 -11.33 -16.68
N ASN A 305 -7.21 -11.70 -17.78
CA ASN A 305 -7.57 -12.83 -18.63
C ASN A 305 -9.04 -12.82 -19.06
N GLY A 306 -9.59 -11.62 -19.26
CA GLY A 306 -10.99 -11.42 -19.66
C GLY A 306 -12.02 -11.45 -18.52
N VAL A 307 -11.59 -11.54 -17.26
CA VAL A 307 -12.45 -11.56 -16.08
C VAL A 307 -12.36 -10.23 -15.35
N ASP A 308 -13.50 -9.58 -15.12
CA ASP A 308 -13.60 -8.35 -14.32
C ASP A 308 -13.56 -8.71 -12.82
N ILE A 309 -12.56 -8.19 -12.11
CA ILE A 309 -12.24 -8.50 -10.73
C ILE A 309 -12.67 -7.36 -9.82
N PHE A 310 -13.34 -7.67 -8.73
CA PHE A 310 -13.54 -6.71 -7.67
C PHE A 310 -12.22 -6.54 -6.91
N ALA A 311 -11.64 -5.33 -6.94
CA ALA A 311 -10.43 -5.04 -6.19
C ALA A 311 -10.73 -4.95 -4.69
N MET A 312 -10.10 -5.83 -3.93
CA MET A 312 -10.14 -5.89 -2.47
C MET A 312 -8.73 -5.59 -1.97
N GLY A 313 -8.51 -4.44 -1.39
CA GLY A 313 -7.12 -4.08 -1.07
C GLY A 313 -6.96 -2.86 -0.18
N ALA A 314 -5.72 -2.40 -0.12
CA ALA A 314 -5.33 -1.22 0.62
C ALA A 314 -4.21 -0.44 -0.07
N ASP A 315 -4.08 0.85 0.31
CA ASP A 315 -3.00 1.73 -0.13
C ASP A 315 -1.73 1.43 0.66
N TYR A 316 -0.64 1.23 -0.05
CA TYR A 316 0.69 1.02 0.51
C TYR A 316 1.46 2.34 0.52
N ILE A 317 1.97 2.72 1.69
CA ILE A 317 2.93 3.81 1.90
C ILE A 317 4.31 3.23 2.22
N PRO A 318 5.41 4.02 2.22
CA PRO A 318 6.71 3.52 2.66
C PRO A 318 6.62 2.77 4.00
N GLU A 319 7.26 1.61 4.10
CA GLU A 319 7.20 0.75 5.29
C GLU A 319 7.97 1.33 6.48
N ASP A 320 8.94 2.19 6.20
CA ASP A 320 9.75 2.89 7.21
C ASP A 320 10.17 4.25 6.66
N ASN A 321 10.21 5.26 7.50
CA ASN A 321 10.77 6.57 7.12
C ASN A 321 12.29 6.50 6.94
N LEU A 322 12.96 5.56 7.63
CA LEU A 322 14.39 5.26 7.48
C LEU A 322 14.54 4.09 6.50
N LEU A 323 14.66 4.39 5.21
CA LEU A 323 14.61 3.41 4.12
C LEU A 323 15.53 2.19 4.28
N PRO A 324 16.76 2.29 4.86
CA PRO A 324 17.61 1.12 5.05
C PRO A 324 17.05 0.04 6.00
N ARG A 325 15.98 0.33 6.74
CA ARG A 325 15.27 -0.66 7.58
C ARG A 325 14.28 -1.52 6.79
N VAL A 326 13.95 -1.12 5.56
CA VAL A 326 13.11 -1.92 4.66
C VAL A 326 13.95 -3.04 4.05
N ASN A 327 13.45 -4.27 4.13
CA ASN A 327 14.15 -5.45 3.63
C ASN A 327 13.14 -6.50 3.13
N PRO A 328 13.61 -7.53 2.36
CA PRO A 328 12.73 -8.53 1.80
C PRO A 328 11.85 -9.28 2.81
N GLU A 329 12.37 -9.56 4.00
CA GLU A 329 11.64 -10.29 5.04
C GLU A 329 10.50 -9.47 5.62
N ARG A 330 10.74 -8.18 5.90
CA ARG A 330 9.71 -7.24 6.40
C ARG A 330 8.60 -7.05 5.36
N THR A 331 8.98 -6.77 4.12
CA THR A 331 8.02 -6.56 3.02
C THR A 331 7.22 -7.82 2.73
N ARG A 332 7.87 -9.01 2.72
CA ARG A 332 7.17 -10.28 2.53
C ARG A 332 6.11 -10.50 3.60
N ARG A 333 6.48 -10.28 4.86
CA ARG A 333 5.55 -10.41 5.98
C ARG A 333 4.33 -9.49 5.83
N LEU A 334 4.55 -8.21 5.48
CA LEU A 334 3.47 -7.25 5.27
C LEU A 334 2.52 -7.68 4.15
N LEU A 335 3.06 -8.12 3.01
CA LEU A 335 2.26 -8.55 1.86
C LEU A 335 1.57 -9.92 2.09
N GLU A 336 2.20 -10.83 2.83
CA GLU A 336 1.56 -12.07 3.27
C GLU A 336 0.41 -11.80 4.25
N ASP A 337 0.58 -10.83 5.16
CA ASP A 337 -0.49 -10.38 6.07
C ASP A 337 -1.65 -9.75 5.28
N ALA A 338 -1.38 -8.92 4.25
CA ALA A 338 -2.41 -8.40 3.34
C ALA A 338 -3.16 -9.52 2.61
N LYS A 339 -2.45 -10.51 2.06
CA LYS A 339 -3.08 -11.69 1.44
C LYS A 339 -3.89 -12.52 2.45
N ALA A 340 -3.42 -12.65 3.70
CA ALA A 340 -4.14 -13.35 4.75
C ALA A 340 -5.46 -12.65 5.14
N ALA A 341 -5.58 -11.35 4.88
CA ALA A 341 -6.81 -10.59 4.96
C ALA A 341 -7.66 -10.62 3.66
N ASN A 342 -7.39 -11.58 2.76
CA ASN A 342 -8.08 -11.76 1.48
C ASN A 342 -7.91 -10.61 0.47
N MET A 343 -6.90 -9.77 0.63
CA MET A 343 -6.60 -8.75 -0.36
C MET A 343 -6.07 -9.37 -1.66
N ASN A 344 -6.45 -8.78 -2.79
CA ASN A 344 -5.99 -9.12 -4.13
C ASN A 344 -5.38 -7.91 -4.87
N CYS A 345 -5.36 -6.74 -4.23
CA CYS A 345 -4.88 -5.49 -4.81
C CYS A 345 -4.12 -4.65 -3.78
N ILE A 346 -3.01 -4.04 -4.21
CA ILE A 346 -2.24 -3.07 -3.42
C ILE A 346 -2.00 -1.84 -4.31
N ARG A 347 -2.36 -0.65 -3.83
CA ARG A 347 -1.99 0.59 -4.50
C ARG A 347 -0.72 1.16 -3.87
N VAL A 348 0.33 1.34 -4.67
CA VAL A 348 1.55 2.05 -4.28
C VAL A 348 1.30 3.55 -4.45
N TRP A 349 1.12 4.25 -3.35
CA TRP A 349 0.76 5.66 -3.29
C TRP A 349 1.87 6.60 -3.76
N GLY A 350 1.49 7.66 -4.49
CA GLY A 350 2.40 8.56 -5.21
C GLY A 350 3.24 9.53 -4.39
N GLY A 351 3.03 9.64 -3.09
CA GLY A 351 3.83 10.53 -2.21
C GLY A 351 5.05 9.86 -1.57
N GLY A 352 5.29 8.58 -1.88
CA GLY A 352 6.41 7.78 -1.40
C GLY A 352 7.56 7.68 -2.40
N TYR A 353 8.02 6.46 -2.62
CA TYR A 353 9.05 6.09 -3.60
C TYR A 353 8.61 4.79 -4.31
N TYR A 354 9.20 4.50 -5.49
CA TYR A 354 8.99 3.20 -6.14
C TYR A 354 9.67 2.11 -5.30
N PRO A 355 8.92 1.13 -4.74
CA PRO A 355 9.51 0.06 -3.95
C PRO A 355 10.64 -0.69 -4.65
N ASP A 356 11.43 -1.44 -3.90
CA ASP A 356 12.48 -2.29 -4.44
C ASP A 356 11.90 -3.49 -5.21
N ASP A 357 12.71 -4.10 -6.09
CA ASP A 357 12.27 -5.19 -6.96
C ASP A 357 11.63 -6.35 -6.18
N PHE A 358 12.11 -6.65 -4.96
CA PHE A 358 11.55 -7.73 -4.14
C PHE A 358 10.08 -7.48 -3.74
N PHE A 359 9.62 -6.23 -3.62
CA PHE A 359 8.20 -5.94 -3.36
C PHE A 359 7.33 -6.49 -4.50
N TYR A 360 7.69 -6.18 -5.74
CA TYR A 360 6.94 -6.63 -6.92
C TYR A 360 7.08 -8.13 -7.16
N ASP A 361 8.28 -8.68 -6.93
CA ASP A 361 8.51 -10.13 -6.97
C ASP A 361 7.60 -10.89 -6.01
N ILE A 362 7.41 -10.36 -4.79
CA ILE A 362 6.50 -10.94 -3.80
C ILE A 362 5.04 -10.77 -4.24
N CYS A 363 4.65 -9.62 -4.80
CA CYS A 363 3.31 -9.41 -5.35
C CYS A 363 3.01 -10.39 -6.49
N ASP A 364 4.00 -10.65 -7.38
CA ASP A 364 3.88 -11.65 -8.46
C ASP A 364 3.64 -13.07 -7.90
N GLU A 365 4.36 -13.45 -6.84
CA GLU A 365 4.23 -14.76 -6.17
C GLU A 365 2.91 -14.90 -5.40
N LEU A 366 2.43 -13.83 -4.79
CA LEU A 366 1.24 -13.85 -3.95
C LEU A 366 -0.05 -13.63 -4.74
N GLY A 367 0.04 -13.11 -5.96
CA GLY A 367 -1.13 -12.75 -6.79
C GLY A 367 -1.77 -11.42 -6.38
N LEU A 368 -0.99 -10.48 -5.86
CA LEU A 368 -1.47 -9.14 -5.50
C LEU A 368 -1.36 -8.21 -6.71
N LEU A 369 -2.47 -7.71 -7.22
CA LEU A 369 -2.48 -6.67 -8.26
C LEU A 369 -1.84 -5.40 -7.73
N VAL A 370 -0.96 -4.78 -8.51
CA VAL A 370 -0.31 -3.52 -8.13
C VAL A 370 -0.86 -2.38 -8.99
N TRP A 371 -1.57 -1.47 -8.35
CA TRP A 371 -1.86 -0.13 -8.87
C TRP A 371 -0.66 0.75 -8.57
N GLN A 372 0.10 1.18 -9.58
CA GLN A 372 1.33 1.93 -9.40
C GLN A 372 1.14 3.40 -9.73
N ASP A 373 1.18 4.27 -8.71
CA ASP A 373 1.30 5.71 -8.95
C ASP A 373 2.72 6.09 -9.37
N PHE A 374 2.86 7.06 -10.29
CA PHE A 374 4.09 7.83 -10.40
C PHE A 374 4.24 8.72 -9.17
N MET A 375 5.49 8.99 -8.76
CA MET A 375 5.78 9.64 -7.47
C MET A 375 5.49 11.14 -7.48
N PHE A 376 4.18 11.47 -7.52
CA PHE A 376 3.62 12.82 -7.41
C PHE A 376 2.36 12.76 -6.54
N ALA A 377 2.24 13.67 -5.56
CA ALA A 377 1.09 13.70 -4.66
C ALA A 377 0.82 15.10 -4.13
N CYS A 378 -0.46 15.51 -4.10
CA CYS A 378 -0.99 16.66 -3.38
C CYS A 378 -0.14 17.93 -3.50
N ALA A 379 0.26 18.31 -4.73
CA ALA A 379 1.11 19.46 -4.99
C ALA A 379 0.93 20.01 -6.40
N VAL A 380 1.52 21.17 -6.69
CA VAL A 380 1.75 21.67 -8.03
C VAL A 380 3.24 21.68 -8.33
N TYR A 381 3.59 21.61 -9.60
CA TYR A 381 4.98 21.62 -10.07
C TYR A 381 5.14 22.69 -11.17
N ASN A 382 6.33 23.29 -11.26
CA ASN A 382 6.70 24.17 -12.35
C ASN A 382 7.51 23.38 -13.37
N LEU A 383 6.94 23.12 -14.54
CA LEU A 383 7.58 22.32 -15.59
C LEU A 383 8.57 23.17 -16.39
N THR A 384 9.83 23.24 -15.90
CA THR A 384 10.96 23.77 -16.66
C THR A 384 11.53 22.67 -17.56
N ASP A 385 12.32 23.04 -18.58
CA ASP A 385 12.96 22.07 -19.49
C ASP A 385 13.84 21.07 -18.72
N ALA A 386 14.60 21.54 -17.73
CA ALA A 386 15.43 20.67 -16.88
C ALA A 386 14.59 19.73 -16.02
N PHE A 387 13.45 20.19 -15.51
CA PHE A 387 12.53 19.34 -14.75
C PHE A 387 11.86 18.31 -15.65
N GLU A 388 11.42 18.69 -16.86
CA GLU A 388 10.84 17.78 -17.86
C GLU A 388 11.83 16.67 -18.24
N GLU A 389 13.11 17.03 -18.52
CA GLU A 389 14.16 16.05 -18.82
C GLU A 389 14.36 15.08 -17.64
N ASN A 390 14.45 15.61 -16.43
CA ASN A 390 14.69 14.83 -15.22
C ASN A 390 13.57 13.83 -14.91
N ILE A 391 12.31 14.27 -14.95
CA ILE A 391 11.16 13.38 -14.69
C ILE A 391 10.92 12.40 -15.83
N THR A 392 11.18 12.79 -17.10
CA THR A 392 11.06 11.87 -18.23
C THR A 392 12.04 10.70 -18.08
N ALA A 393 13.28 10.97 -17.68
CA ALA A 393 14.26 9.93 -17.42
C ALA A 393 13.87 9.06 -16.20
N GLU A 394 13.30 9.66 -15.14
CA GLU A 394 12.73 8.91 -14.01
C GLU A 394 11.64 7.92 -14.46
N PHE A 395 10.73 8.37 -15.33
CA PHE A 395 9.67 7.51 -15.86
C PHE A 395 10.22 6.35 -16.67
N VAL A 396 11.17 6.63 -17.56
CA VAL A 396 11.84 5.58 -18.36
C VAL A 396 12.54 4.55 -17.49
N ASP A 397 13.31 4.99 -16.49
CA ASP A 397 14.05 4.11 -15.59
C ASP A 397 13.09 3.16 -14.84
N ASN A 398 12.00 3.69 -14.27
CA ASN A 398 11.08 2.88 -13.46
C ASN A 398 10.13 2.03 -14.31
N VAL A 399 9.65 2.53 -15.45
CA VAL A 399 8.82 1.72 -16.37
C VAL A 399 9.62 0.52 -16.89
N ARG A 400 10.87 0.71 -17.33
CA ARG A 400 11.74 -0.39 -17.77
C ARG A 400 12.01 -1.41 -16.67
N ARG A 401 12.17 -0.93 -15.42
CA ARG A 401 12.41 -1.76 -14.26
C ARG A 401 11.20 -2.64 -13.92
N LEU A 402 9.97 -2.11 -14.04
CA LEU A 402 8.76 -2.71 -13.45
C LEU A 402 7.80 -3.36 -14.44
N ARG A 403 7.79 -2.98 -15.72
CA ARG A 403 6.80 -3.42 -16.74
C ARG A 403 6.71 -4.94 -16.96
N HIS A 404 7.71 -5.71 -16.54
CA HIS A 404 7.72 -7.18 -16.71
C HIS A 404 6.97 -7.92 -15.59
N HIS A 405 6.63 -7.25 -14.47
CA HIS A 405 5.94 -7.88 -13.35
C HIS A 405 4.51 -8.28 -13.71
N ALA A 406 4.14 -9.52 -13.38
CA ALA A 406 2.81 -10.04 -13.62
C ALA A 406 1.74 -9.30 -12.82
N SER A 407 2.10 -8.88 -11.62
CA SER A 407 1.23 -8.14 -10.69
C SER A 407 0.89 -6.71 -11.13
N LEU A 408 1.72 -6.07 -11.97
CA LEU A 408 1.49 -4.69 -12.39
C LEU A 408 0.17 -4.57 -13.17
N ALA A 409 -0.82 -3.91 -12.56
CA ALA A 409 -2.18 -3.80 -13.09
C ALA A 409 -2.39 -2.55 -13.94
N LEU A 410 -1.89 -1.41 -13.48
CA LEU A 410 -1.96 -0.15 -14.19
C LEU A 410 -0.89 0.84 -13.70
N TRP A 411 -0.62 1.85 -14.52
CA TRP A 411 0.12 3.03 -14.17
C TRP A 411 -0.82 4.20 -13.91
N CYS A 412 -0.64 4.92 -12.80
CA CYS A 412 -1.42 6.10 -12.46
C CYS A 412 -0.52 7.34 -12.38
N GLY A 413 -0.98 8.46 -12.92
CA GLY A 413 -0.15 9.67 -13.07
C GLY A 413 0.23 10.32 -11.75
N ASN A 414 -0.69 10.41 -10.80
CA ASN A 414 -0.47 11.09 -9.52
C ASN A 414 -1.57 10.80 -8.50
N ASN A 415 -1.31 11.17 -7.24
CA ASN A 415 -2.29 11.18 -6.16
C ASN A 415 -2.90 12.57 -5.96
N GLU A 416 -4.23 12.68 -6.10
CA GLU A 416 -5.11 13.81 -5.74
C GLU A 416 -4.82 15.16 -6.40
N MET A 417 -3.93 15.21 -7.37
CA MET A 417 -3.59 16.49 -7.98
C MET A 417 -4.65 16.99 -8.94
N GLU A 418 -5.29 16.11 -9.73
CA GLU A 418 -6.30 16.53 -10.71
C GLU A 418 -7.44 17.30 -10.04
N GLN A 419 -8.03 16.76 -8.98
CA GLN A 419 -9.13 17.40 -8.27
C GLN A 419 -8.74 18.73 -7.63
N PHE A 420 -7.60 18.79 -6.95
CA PHE A 420 -7.17 20.01 -6.26
C PHE A 420 -6.73 21.11 -7.22
N VAL A 421 -6.02 20.75 -8.29
CA VAL A 421 -5.63 21.69 -9.35
C VAL A 421 -6.85 22.21 -10.12
N ALA A 422 -7.86 21.35 -10.39
CA ALA A 422 -9.13 21.77 -10.99
C ALA A 422 -9.83 22.85 -10.13
N GLN A 423 -9.85 22.64 -8.82
CA GLN A 423 -10.42 23.58 -7.83
C GLN A 423 -9.58 24.84 -7.62
N GLY A 424 -8.34 24.85 -8.10
CA GLY A 424 -7.41 25.98 -7.96
C GLY A 424 -6.57 25.94 -6.67
N GLU A 425 -6.60 24.83 -5.95
CA GLU A 425 -5.73 24.60 -4.79
C GLU A 425 -4.26 24.64 -5.20
N TRP A 426 -3.42 25.27 -4.38
CA TRP A 426 -1.98 25.44 -4.57
C TRP A 426 -1.57 26.16 -5.87
N VAL A 427 -2.50 26.45 -6.76
CA VAL A 427 -2.25 27.05 -8.08
C VAL A 427 -1.99 28.55 -7.94
N THR A 428 -0.78 28.99 -8.24
CA THR A 428 -0.38 30.41 -8.23
C THR A 428 -0.38 31.04 -9.62
N SER A 429 -0.45 30.23 -10.66
CA SER A 429 -0.48 30.69 -12.06
C SER A 429 -1.21 29.71 -12.98
N MET A 430 -1.84 30.24 -14.04
CA MET A 430 -2.47 29.40 -15.09
C MET A 430 -1.48 28.48 -15.81
N ARG A 431 -0.19 28.83 -15.78
CA ARG A 431 0.86 27.97 -16.31
C ARG A 431 0.93 26.64 -15.59
N GLN A 432 0.80 26.63 -14.26
CA GLN A 432 0.82 25.38 -13.49
C GLN A 432 -0.31 24.42 -13.87
N LYS A 433 -1.50 24.96 -14.24
CA LYS A 433 -2.58 24.11 -14.81
C LYS A 433 -2.18 23.51 -16.17
N ALA A 434 -1.54 24.29 -17.02
CA ALA A 434 -1.05 23.81 -18.32
C ALA A 434 0.11 22.80 -18.13
N ASP A 435 1.01 23.06 -17.20
CA ASP A 435 2.11 22.17 -16.83
C ASP A 435 1.55 20.82 -16.30
N TYR A 436 0.49 20.82 -15.50
CA TYR A 436 -0.22 19.61 -15.06
C TYR A 436 -0.66 18.76 -16.27
N ILE A 437 -1.44 19.34 -17.19
CA ILE A 437 -1.90 18.63 -18.40
C ILE A 437 -0.73 18.08 -19.20
N LYS A 438 0.32 18.88 -19.39
CA LYS A 438 1.50 18.43 -20.13
C LYS A 438 2.20 17.26 -19.45
N MET A 439 2.35 17.27 -18.13
CA MET A 439 3.00 16.19 -17.38
C MET A 439 2.22 14.89 -17.46
N TYR A 440 0.95 14.93 -17.10
CA TYR A 440 0.14 13.71 -16.85
C TYR A 440 -0.66 13.25 -18.07
N GLU A 441 -1.00 14.14 -19.00
CA GLU A 441 -1.79 13.77 -20.19
C GLU A 441 -0.98 13.76 -21.50
N TYR A 442 0.31 14.17 -21.46
CA TYR A 442 1.17 14.12 -22.62
C TYR A 442 2.51 13.41 -22.38
N ILE A 443 3.31 13.83 -21.39
CA ILE A 443 4.67 13.28 -21.18
C ILE A 443 4.60 11.81 -20.75
N ILE A 444 3.85 11.50 -19.68
CA ILE A 444 3.73 10.11 -19.20
C ILE A 444 3.13 9.19 -20.27
N PRO A 445 2.00 9.53 -20.92
CA PRO A 445 1.47 8.69 -22.02
C PRO A 445 2.46 8.49 -23.17
N LYS A 446 3.27 9.50 -23.51
CA LYS A 446 4.31 9.39 -24.52
C LYS A 446 5.39 8.39 -24.13
N VAL A 447 5.85 8.43 -22.88
CA VAL A 447 6.83 7.46 -22.34
C VAL A 447 6.23 6.06 -22.34
N LEU A 448 5.03 5.87 -21.80
CA LEU A 448 4.38 4.56 -21.74
C LEU A 448 4.13 3.97 -23.12
N LYS A 449 3.73 4.79 -24.11
CA LYS A 449 3.57 4.32 -25.49
C LYS A 449 4.88 3.78 -26.07
N ALA A 450 6.02 4.31 -25.67
CA ALA A 450 7.34 3.85 -26.11
C ALA A 450 7.84 2.65 -25.34
N GLU A 451 7.69 2.67 -24.02
CA GLU A 451 8.34 1.73 -23.10
C GLU A 451 7.41 0.56 -22.66
N ASP A 452 6.09 0.79 -22.51
CA ASP A 452 5.11 -0.20 -22.04
C ASP A 452 3.76 -0.04 -22.76
N PRO A 453 3.71 -0.27 -24.09
CA PRO A 453 2.54 0.05 -24.92
C PRO A 453 1.32 -0.82 -24.64
N GLN A 454 1.44 -1.90 -23.86
CA GLN A 454 0.33 -2.80 -23.50
C GLN A 454 -0.30 -2.47 -22.14
N ALA A 455 0.37 -1.64 -21.32
CA ALA A 455 -0.15 -1.25 -20.01
C ALA A 455 -1.29 -0.25 -20.11
N PHE A 456 -2.23 -0.33 -19.19
CA PHE A 456 -3.26 0.68 -18.99
C PHE A 456 -2.68 1.85 -18.19
N TYR A 457 -3.00 3.07 -18.63
CA TYR A 457 -2.64 4.31 -17.94
C TYR A 457 -3.88 5.06 -17.47
N TRP A 458 -3.83 5.53 -16.23
CA TRP A 458 -4.84 6.39 -15.61
C TRP A 458 -4.22 7.73 -15.21
N PRO A 459 -4.80 8.90 -15.57
CA PRO A 459 -4.09 10.18 -15.45
C PRO A 459 -3.89 10.66 -14.02
N ALA A 460 -4.79 10.32 -13.11
CA ALA A 460 -4.73 10.66 -11.69
C ALA A 460 -5.58 9.69 -10.87
N SER A 461 -5.44 9.72 -9.55
CA SER A 461 -6.37 9.12 -8.61
C SER A 461 -6.71 10.16 -7.53
N PRO A 462 -8.00 10.58 -7.38
CA PRO A 462 -9.12 10.19 -8.22
C PRO A 462 -9.12 10.88 -9.59
N SER A 463 -9.84 10.26 -10.57
CA SER A 463 -10.04 10.83 -11.87
C SER A 463 -11.31 10.27 -12.54
N SER A 464 -11.88 11.05 -13.45
CA SER A 464 -12.96 10.61 -14.34
C SER A 464 -12.49 10.43 -15.79
N GLY A 465 -11.14 10.43 -16.01
CA GLY A 465 -10.51 10.22 -17.30
C GLY A 465 -9.59 11.35 -17.76
N GLY A 466 -9.33 12.34 -16.89
CA GLY A 466 -8.41 13.44 -17.15
C GLY A 466 -9.06 14.74 -17.56
N SER A 467 -8.23 15.73 -17.90
CA SER A 467 -8.62 17.04 -18.43
C SER A 467 -9.45 17.90 -17.46
N PHE A 468 -9.35 17.64 -16.16
CA PHE A 468 -10.14 18.29 -15.10
C PHE A 468 -11.66 18.11 -15.25
N ASP A 469 -12.09 17.05 -15.93
CA ASP A 469 -13.52 16.78 -16.19
C ASP A 469 -14.16 16.02 -15.02
N ASP A 470 -14.59 16.79 -14.01
CA ASP A 470 -15.19 16.28 -12.77
C ASP A 470 -14.44 15.08 -12.15
N PRO A 471 -13.26 15.29 -11.57
CA PRO A 471 -12.38 14.19 -11.12
C PRO A 471 -12.97 13.27 -10.05
N GLN A 472 -14.11 13.62 -9.47
CA GLN A 472 -14.84 12.85 -8.44
C GLN A 472 -16.22 12.41 -8.92
N ASP A 473 -16.47 12.30 -10.23
CA ASP A 473 -17.75 11.85 -10.78
C ASP A 473 -18.08 10.43 -10.26
N PRO A 474 -19.17 10.25 -9.52
CA PRO A 474 -19.50 8.95 -8.93
C PRO A 474 -19.87 7.88 -9.97
N THR A 475 -20.09 8.26 -11.23
CA THR A 475 -20.59 7.38 -12.29
C THR A 475 -19.51 6.83 -13.21
N ARG A 476 -18.25 7.27 -13.07
CA ARG A 476 -17.11 6.86 -13.91
C ARG A 476 -15.77 7.03 -13.21
N GLY A 477 -14.81 6.22 -13.59
CA GLY A 477 -13.46 6.27 -13.02
C GLY A 477 -13.41 5.82 -11.55
N ASP A 478 -12.52 6.42 -10.79
CA ASP A 478 -12.29 6.15 -9.37
C ASP A 478 -12.55 7.38 -8.52
N VAL A 479 -12.87 7.15 -7.24
CA VAL A 479 -13.14 8.22 -6.27
C VAL A 479 -12.33 8.05 -5.00
N HIS A 480 -12.00 9.19 -4.35
CA HIS A 480 -11.53 9.26 -2.97
C HIS A 480 -12.66 9.77 -2.09
N TYR A 481 -13.16 8.94 -1.17
CA TYR A 481 -14.32 9.29 -0.37
C TYR A 481 -13.98 9.53 1.11
N TRP A 482 -13.95 10.79 1.50
CA TRP A 482 -13.47 11.21 2.81
C TRP A 482 -14.54 11.83 3.72
N MET A 483 -15.82 11.86 3.30
CA MET A 483 -16.87 12.55 4.05
C MET A 483 -17.19 11.88 5.39
N VAL A 484 -17.02 10.57 5.51
CA VAL A 484 -17.21 9.87 6.80
C VAL A 484 -16.11 10.25 7.81
N TRP A 485 -14.86 10.44 7.38
CA TRP A 485 -13.78 10.85 8.27
C TRP A 485 -13.61 12.37 8.33
N HIS A 486 -13.19 13.00 7.24
CA HIS A 486 -12.93 14.45 7.20
C HIS A 486 -14.20 15.29 7.31
N GLY A 487 -15.29 14.83 6.71
CA GLY A 487 -16.60 15.53 6.72
C GLY A 487 -17.45 15.26 7.97
N LEU A 488 -17.02 14.38 8.88
CA LEU A 488 -17.73 13.98 10.09
C LEU A 488 -19.14 13.42 9.84
N LEU A 489 -19.43 12.89 8.65
CA LEU A 489 -20.69 12.22 8.36
C LEU A 489 -20.77 10.85 9.07
N PRO A 490 -21.98 10.37 9.38
CA PRO A 490 -22.16 9.07 10.04
C PRO A 490 -21.72 7.90 9.14
N PHE A 491 -21.39 6.75 9.71
CA PHE A 491 -20.99 5.55 8.96
C PHE A 491 -22.02 5.12 7.91
N THR A 492 -23.32 5.35 8.19
CA THR A 492 -24.41 5.06 7.26
C THR A 492 -24.36 5.88 5.98
N ASP A 493 -23.57 6.97 5.92
CA ASP A 493 -23.46 7.79 4.73
C ASP A 493 -22.79 7.04 3.56
N TYR A 494 -21.91 6.07 3.82
CA TYR A 494 -21.38 5.19 2.79
C TYR A 494 -22.50 4.54 1.94
N ARG A 495 -23.65 4.24 2.54
CA ARG A 495 -24.79 3.57 1.89
C ARG A 495 -25.55 4.48 0.91
N ASN A 496 -25.28 5.78 0.91
CA ASN A 496 -25.86 6.75 -0.02
C ASN A 496 -25.13 6.80 -1.36
N HIS A 497 -24.01 6.10 -1.51
CA HIS A 497 -23.09 6.25 -2.64
C HIS A 497 -22.79 4.90 -3.32
N GLN A 498 -23.10 4.81 -4.60
CA GLN A 498 -22.79 3.66 -5.45
C GLN A 498 -21.70 4.04 -6.47
N PHE A 499 -20.47 4.26 -5.97
CA PHE A 499 -19.32 4.58 -6.82
C PHE A 499 -18.98 3.44 -7.79
N ARG A 500 -18.14 3.73 -8.81
CA ARG A 500 -17.65 2.72 -9.74
C ARG A 500 -16.42 1.98 -9.20
N TYR A 501 -15.57 2.71 -8.51
CA TYR A 501 -14.37 2.21 -7.84
C TYR A 501 -13.97 3.20 -6.75
N VAL A 502 -13.72 2.73 -5.56
CA VAL A 502 -13.25 3.56 -4.45
C VAL A 502 -11.78 3.23 -4.19
N SER A 503 -10.91 4.10 -4.68
CA SER A 503 -9.45 3.93 -4.63
C SER A 503 -8.84 4.47 -3.35
N GLU A 504 -9.61 5.29 -2.61
CA GLU A 504 -9.23 5.79 -1.29
C GLU A 504 -10.46 6.11 -0.43
N PHE A 505 -10.49 5.57 0.77
CA PHE A 505 -11.39 5.92 1.87
C PHE A 505 -10.80 5.35 3.15
N GLY A 506 -11.02 6.00 4.28
CA GLY A 506 -10.34 5.57 5.50
C GLY A 506 -10.93 6.16 6.77
N PHE A 507 -10.49 5.61 7.91
CA PHE A 507 -10.83 6.06 9.23
C PHE A 507 -9.64 5.82 10.16
N GLN A 508 -9.32 6.76 11.07
CA GLN A 508 -8.19 6.59 11.97
C GLN A 508 -8.53 5.83 13.25
N SER A 509 -7.51 5.19 13.79
CA SER A 509 -7.49 4.72 15.18
C SER A 509 -6.11 4.87 15.80
N PHE A 510 -6.04 4.76 17.14
CA PHE A 510 -4.76 4.60 17.80
C PHE A 510 -4.14 3.23 17.45
N PRO A 511 -2.80 3.13 17.39
CA PRO A 511 -2.10 1.85 17.22
C PRO A 511 -2.28 0.98 18.48
N CYS A 512 -1.78 -0.26 18.44
CA CYS A 512 -1.80 -1.14 19.60
C CYS A 512 -1.07 -0.52 20.81
N MET A 513 -1.45 -0.90 22.03
CA MET A 513 -0.90 -0.31 23.25
C MET A 513 0.63 -0.44 23.31
N GLU A 514 1.17 -1.58 22.92
CA GLU A 514 2.63 -1.82 22.89
C GLU A 514 3.34 -0.90 21.90
N THR A 515 2.66 -0.46 20.85
CA THR A 515 3.18 0.55 19.93
C THR A 515 3.18 1.93 20.57
N ILE A 516 2.11 2.30 21.28
CA ILE A 516 2.07 3.55 22.07
C ILE A 516 3.19 3.56 23.11
N GLU A 517 3.41 2.44 23.79
CA GLU A 517 4.46 2.31 24.79
C GLU A 517 5.88 2.44 24.24
N SER A 518 6.08 2.10 22.96
CA SER A 518 7.40 2.22 22.30
C SER A 518 7.87 3.66 22.12
N PHE A 519 6.95 4.62 22.03
CA PHE A 519 7.29 6.03 21.79
C PHE A 519 6.91 6.98 22.92
N THR A 520 6.29 6.49 24.01
CA THR A 520 5.84 7.31 25.14
C THR A 520 6.49 6.90 26.45
N ALA A 521 6.78 7.87 27.31
CA ALA A 521 6.93 7.61 28.74
C ALA A 521 5.53 7.48 29.40
N PRO A 522 5.42 6.86 30.61
CA PRO A 522 4.13 6.72 31.28
C PRO A 522 3.32 7.99 31.44
N GLU A 523 4.00 9.12 31.72
CA GLU A 523 3.37 10.44 31.86
C GLU A 523 2.82 11.02 30.56
N ASP A 524 3.27 10.52 29.40
CA ASP A 524 2.82 10.96 28.08
C ASP A 524 1.51 10.26 27.65
N ARG A 525 1.08 9.19 28.35
CA ARG A 525 -0.03 8.30 27.94
C ARG A 525 -1.41 8.91 28.20
N ASN A 526 -1.62 10.08 27.61
CA ASN A 526 -2.89 10.76 27.51
C ASN A 526 -3.04 11.25 26.07
N VAL A 527 -4.16 10.96 25.41
CA VAL A 527 -4.36 11.26 23.98
C VAL A 527 -4.25 12.75 23.61
N PHE A 528 -4.31 13.65 24.59
CA PHE A 528 -4.09 15.10 24.43
C PHE A 528 -2.74 15.54 24.99
N SER A 529 -1.84 14.63 25.37
CA SER A 529 -0.48 15.02 25.74
C SER A 529 0.29 15.48 24.50
N TYR A 530 1.28 16.33 24.73
CA TYR A 530 2.16 16.84 23.67
C TYR A 530 2.77 15.71 22.81
N VAL A 531 3.23 14.62 23.44
CA VAL A 531 3.86 13.48 22.75
C VAL A 531 2.83 12.71 21.92
N MET A 532 1.64 12.39 22.49
CA MET A 532 0.60 11.71 21.74
C MET A 532 0.08 12.54 20.56
N GLU A 533 0.00 13.88 20.70
CA GLU A 533 -0.36 14.76 19.57
C GLU A 533 0.76 14.86 18.54
N LYS A 534 2.05 14.76 18.94
CA LYS A 534 3.17 14.66 18.00
C LYS A 534 3.10 13.40 17.14
N HIS A 535 2.63 12.30 17.69
CA HIS A 535 2.42 11.03 17.00
C HIS A 535 0.99 10.87 16.46
N GLN A 536 0.28 12.00 16.21
CA GLN A 536 -1.03 12.02 15.55
C GLN A 536 -0.96 12.66 14.15
N ARG A 537 -0.16 13.56 13.85
CA ARG A 537 0.10 14.26 12.56
C ARG A 537 -1.14 14.90 11.89
N ASN A 538 -2.30 14.25 11.85
CA ASN A 538 -3.52 14.83 11.27
C ASN A 538 -4.17 15.79 12.27
N ALA A 539 -4.34 17.04 11.89
CA ALA A 539 -4.91 18.08 12.75
C ALA A 539 -6.33 17.71 13.22
N SER A 540 -6.59 17.87 14.53
CA SER A 540 -7.86 17.59 15.18
C SER A 540 -8.33 16.11 15.14
N ALA A 541 -7.51 15.17 14.69
CA ALA A 541 -7.92 13.77 14.53
C ALA A 541 -8.26 13.08 15.86
N ASN A 542 -7.52 13.37 16.94
CA ASN A 542 -7.89 12.86 18.26
C ASN A 542 -9.30 13.33 18.67
N GLY A 543 -9.64 14.57 18.37
CA GLY A 543 -11.00 15.11 18.56
C GLY A 543 -12.05 14.43 17.69
N ARG A 544 -11.71 14.12 16.42
CA ARG A 544 -12.61 13.35 15.52
C ARG A 544 -12.88 11.94 16.02
N ILE A 545 -11.86 11.24 16.49
CA ILE A 545 -12.04 9.91 17.11
C ILE A 545 -13.01 10.00 18.28
N LEU A 546 -12.84 11.00 19.16
CA LEU A 546 -13.75 11.20 20.30
C LEU A 546 -15.15 11.62 19.89
N PHE A 547 -15.30 12.39 18.80
CA PHE A 547 -16.60 12.73 18.23
C PHE A 547 -17.37 11.46 17.83
N TYR A 548 -16.76 10.56 17.05
CA TYR A 548 -17.39 9.30 16.67
C TYR A 548 -17.58 8.35 17.87
N LEU A 549 -16.61 8.34 18.80
CA LEU A 549 -16.74 7.59 20.05
C LEU A 549 -18.02 8.00 20.80
N SER A 550 -18.27 9.28 20.93
CA SER A 550 -19.46 9.82 21.63
C SER A 550 -20.78 9.39 20.99
N GLN A 551 -20.78 9.06 19.70
CA GLN A 551 -21.97 8.59 18.99
C GLN A 551 -22.20 7.08 19.18
N MET A 552 -21.13 6.28 19.29
CA MET A 552 -21.19 4.82 19.19
C MET A 552 -21.01 4.10 20.53
N TYR A 553 -20.12 4.60 21.40
CA TYR A 553 -19.73 3.89 22.63
C TYR A 553 -19.92 4.74 23.90
N LEU A 554 -19.96 4.08 25.05
CA LEU A 554 -19.82 4.76 26.34
C LEU A 554 -18.40 5.31 26.49
N TYR A 555 -18.20 6.27 27.39
CA TYR A 555 -16.90 6.87 27.64
C TYR A 555 -15.94 5.86 28.28
N PRO A 556 -14.80 5.52 27.65
CA PRO A 556 -13.86 4.54 28.20
C PRO A 556 -13.13 5.11 29.43
N ARG A 557 -13.01 4.32 30.47
CA ARG A 557 -12.35 4.72 31.73
C ARG A 557 -10.83 4.53 31.76
N SER A 558 -10.23 3.97 30.72
CA SER A 558 -8.78 3.83 30.60
C SER A 558 -8.31 4.06 29.18
N LEU A 559 -7.00 4.30 28.99
CA LEU A 559 -6.41 4.45 27.66
C LEU A 559 -6.53 3.16 26.85
N GLU A 560 -6.36 1.99 27.45
CA GLU A 560 -6.46 0.69 26.78
C GLU A 560 -7.88 0.46 26.23
N LEU A 561 -8.91 0.86 26.96
CA LEU A 561 -10.30 0.79 26.49
C LEU A 561 -10.59 1.84 25.41
N LEU A 562 -9.95 3.01 25.49
CA LEU A 562 -10.06 4.03 24.43
C LEU A 562 -9.37 3.56 23.13
N VAL A 563 -8.21 2.94 23.21
CA VAL A 563 -7.52 2.32 22.07
C VAL A 563 -8.41 1.25 21.44
N TYR A 564 -8.91 0.31 22.23
CA TYR A 564 -9.84 -0.73 21.78
C TYR A 564 -11.07 -0.13 21.08
N ALA A 565 -11.75 0.82 21.71
CA ALA A 565 -12.93 1.47 21.13
C ALA A 565 -12.60 2.22 19.83
N SER A 566 -11.44 2.90 19.76
CA SER A 566 -11.02 3.61 18.54
C SER A 566 -10.76 2.65 17.37
N GLN A 567 -10.16 1.49 17.64
CA GLN A 567 -9.94 0.47 16.62
C GLN A 567 -11.24 -0.17 16.14
N LEU A 568 -12.23 -0.33 17.03
CA LEU A 568 -13.57 -0.78 16.62
C LEU A 568 -14.30 0.25 15.76
N LEU A 569 -14.18 1.57 16.06
CA LEU A 569 -14.73 2.62 15.22
C LEU A 569 -14.15 2.57 13.81
N GLN A 570 -12.82 2.45 13.69
CA GLN A 570 -12.13 2.30 12.42
C GLN A 570 -12.65 1.10 11.64
N ALA A 571 -12.67 -0.07 12.28
CA ALA A 571 -13.08 -1.32 11.66
C ALA A 571 -14.54 -1.30 11.18
N GLN A 572 -15.44 -0.77 12.01
CA GLN A 572 -16.86 -0.66 11.67
C GLN A 572 -17.13 0.36 10.57
N ALA A 573 -16.45 1.52 10.58
CA ALA A 573 -16.60 2.50 9.51
C ALA A 573 -16.22 1.89 8.15
N MET A 574 -15.10 1.18 8.07
CA MET A 574 -14.67 0.50 6.84
C MET A 574 -15.63 -0.63 6.45
N GLN A 575 -16.11 -1.39 7.42
CA GLN A 575 -17.11 -2.44 7.18
C GLN A 575 -18.37 -1.90 6.52
N TYR A 576 -18.92 -0.76 6.99
CA TYR A 576 -20.10 -0.14 6.38
C TYR A 576 -19.92 0.17 4.89
N GLY A 577 -18.76 0.72 4.52
CA GLY A 577 -18.42 1.03 3.13
C GLY A 577 -18.22 -0.23 2.27
N VAL A 578 -17.29 -1.09 2.67
CA VAL A 578 -16.91 -2.27 1.85
C VAL A 578 -18.08 -3.23 1.65
N GLU A 579 -18.82 -3.55 2.72
CA GLU A 579 -19.97 -4.44 2.59
C GLU A 579 -21.06 -3.83 1.68
N HIS A 580 -21.29 -2.50 1.75
CA HIS A 580 -22.22 -1.84 0.86
C HIS A 580 -21.79 -1.97 -0.60
N TRP A 581 -20.53 -1.70 -0.95
CA TRP A 581 -20.06 -1.79 -2.32
C TRP A 581 -19.98 -3.23 -2.82
N ARG A 582 -19.64 -4.19 -1.97
CA ARG A 582 -19.69 -5.61 -2.31
C ARG A 582 -21.10 -6.13 -2.60
N ARG A 583 -22.10 -5.65 -1.86
CA ARG A 583 -23.53 -5.92 -2.16
C ARG A 583 -23.97 -5.38 -3.53
N HIS A 584 -23.27 -4.35 -4.03
CA HIS A 584 -23.53 -3.71 -5.32
C HIS A 584 -22.45 -4.06 -6.37
N ARG A 585 -21.89 -5.27 -6.27
CA ARG A 585 -20.96 -5.79 -7.27
C ARG A 585 -21.49 -5.61 -8.69
N GLY A 586 -20.63 -5.19 -9.64
CA GLY A 586 -20.99 -4.81 -11.01
C GLY A 586 -21.23 -3.31 -11.17
N CYS A 587 -21.87 -2.65 -10.20
CA CYS A 587 -21.87 -1.20 -10.11
C CYS A 587 -20.51 -0.73 -9.58
N CYS A 588 -20.16 -1.08 -8.34
CA CYS A 588 -18.83 -0.84 -7.78
C CYS A 588 -17.94 -2.07 -7.98
N MET A 589 -16.70 -1.85 -8.40
CA MET A 589 -15.74 -2.93 -8.68
C MET A 589 -14.41 -2.77 -7.98
N GLY A 590 -14.34 -1.97 -6.92
CA GLY A 590 -13.14 -1.86 -6.08
C GLY A 590 -13.36 -1.08 -4.80
N ALA A 591 -12.73 -1.57 -3.73
CA ALA A 591 -12.65 -0.91 -2.44
C ALA A 591 -11.21 -1.06 -1.92
N VAL A 592 -10.44 0.02 -2.01
CA VAL A 592 -9.04 0.09 -1.59
C VAL A 592 -8.96 1.01 -0.38
N VAL A 593 -8.65 0.41 0.77
CA VAL A 593 -8.67 1.11 2.07
C VAL A 593 -7.42 1.95 2.24
N TRP A 594 -7.57 3.21 2.60
CA TRP A 594 -6.48 4.03 3.10
C TRP A 594 -6.33 3.78 4.60
N GLN A 595 -5.28 3.11 5.10
CA GLN A 595 -4.08 2.59 4.43
C GLN A 595 -3.66 1.23 5.05
N LEU A 596 -2.76 0.49 4.39
CA LEU A 596 -2.30 -0.82 4.85
C LEU A 596 -1.40 -0.72 6.09
N ASN A 597 -0.37 0.15 6.05
CA ASN A 597 0.77 0.16 6.97
C ASN A 597 1.19 1.57 7.40
N ASP A 598 2.03 1.63 8.41
CA ASP A 598 2.69 2.86 8.90
C ASP A 598 4.19 2.87 8.58
N CYS A 599 4.80 4.08 8.51
CA CYS A 599 6.24 4.25 8.33
C CYS A 599 6.99 4.61 9.64
N TRP A 600 6.29 4.82 10.72
CA TRP A 600 6.77 5.08 12.08
C TRP A 600 5.63 4.84 13.08
N PRO A 601 5.91 4.75 14.40
CA PRO A 601 4.84 4.59 15.40
C PRO A 601 3.93 5.81 15.48
N VAL A 602 2.65 5.67 15.13
CA VAL A 602 1.71 6.80 14.94
C VAL A 602 0.26 6.36 15.07
N ALA A 603 -0.64 7.29 15.41
CA ALA A 603 -2.08 7.13 15.21
C ALA A 603 -2.41 7.47 13.75
N SER A 604 -3.07 6.54 13.04
CA SER A 604 -3.27 6.64 11.60
C SER A 604 -4.46 5.82 11.10
N TRP A 605 -4.62 5.78 9.79
CA TRP A 605 -5.61 4.94 9.09
C TRP A 605 -5.13 3.50 8.88
N ALA A 606 -3.87 3.19 9.18
CA ALA A 606 -3.30 1.87 8.91
C ALA A 606 -4.08 0.73 9.58
N SER A 607 -4.24 -0.39 8.87
CA SER A 607 -4.79 -1.62 9.43
C SER A 607 -3.73 -2.48 10.14
N ILE A 608 -2.47 -2.31 9.76
CA ILE A 608 -1.29 -2.91 10.39
C ILE A 608 -0.39 -1.79 10.90
N ASP A 609 -0.06 -1.79 12.19
CA ASP A 609 0.78 -0.74 12.77
C ASP A 609 2.26 -0.88 12.37
N TYR A 610 3.08 0.11 12.69
CA TYR A 610 4.49 0.17 12.31
C TYR A 610 5.30 -1.09 12.63
N PHE A 611 4.98 -1.78 13.73
CA PHE A 611 5.67 -3.01 14.12
C PHE A 611 5.08 -4.29 13.50
N GLY A 612 4.10 -4.15 12.62
CA GLY A 612 3.44 -5.28 11.95
C GLY A 612 2.39 -5.97 12.83
N ARG A 613 1.81 -5.26 13.80
CA ARG A 613 0.70 -5.73 14.63
C ARG A 613 -0.62 -5.47 13.92
N TRP A 614 -1.48 -6.47 13.88
CA TRP A 614 -2.80 -6.34 13.30
C TRP A 614 -3.73 -5.57 14.24
N LYS A 615 -4.26 -4.44 13.77
CA LYS A 615 -5.33 -3.71 14.45
C LYS A 615 -6.68 -4.39 14.19
N ALA A 616 -7.74 -3.99 14.90
CA ALA A 616 -9.09 -4.53 14.68
C ALA A 616 -9.50 -4.49 13.21
N LEU A 617 -9.16 -3.41 12.49
CA LEU A 617 -9.48 -3.26 11.07
C LEU A 617 -8.95 -4.44 10.24
N HIS A 618 -7.71 -4.90 10.47
CA HIS A 618 -7.13 -5.97 9.65
C HIS A 618 -7.88 -7.32 9.80
N TYR A 619 -8.42 -7.62 10.99
CA TYR A 619 -9.32 -8.76 11.18
C TYR A 619 -10.69 -8.56 10.54
N TYR A 620 -11.19 -7.32 10.50
CA TYR A 620 -12.43 -6.99 9.79
C TYR A 620 -12.22 -7.06 8.27
N GLU A 621 -11.08 -6.60 7.74
CA GLU A 621 -10.69 -6.75 6.33
C GLU A 621 -10.74 -8.22 5.91
N LYS A 622 -10.16 -9.11 6.71
CA LYS A 622 -10.22 -10.54 6.44
C LYS A 622 -11.65 -11.07 6.31
N ARG A 623 -12.62 -10.54 7.07
CA ARG A 623 -14.03 -10.92 6.98
C ARG A 623 -14.73 -10.26 5.79
N PHE A 624 -14.67 -8.94 5.65
CA PHE A 624 -15.41 -8.27 4.59
C PHE A 624 -14.76 -8.37 3.19
N PHE A 625 -13.52 -8.82 3.10
CA PHE A 625 -12.86 -9.24 1.85
C PHE A 625 -12.92 -10.77 1.62
N ALA A 626 -13.66 -11.52 2.41
CA ALA A 626 -13.82 -12.95 2.16
C ALA A 626 -14.34 -13.22 0.74
N PRO A 627 -13.85 -14.27 0.04
CA PRO A 627 -14.28 -14.58 -1.32
C PRO A 627 -15.78 -14.79 -1.43
N VAL A 628 -16.40 -15.43 -0.45
CA VAL A 628 -17.86 -15.49 -0.28
C VAL A 628 -18.20 -14.76 1.01
N LEU A 629 -18.96 -13.68 0.89
CA LEU A 629 -19.31 -12.80 2.00
C LEU A 629 -20.82 -12.83 2.22
N ILE A 630 -21.25 -13.12 3.46
CA ILE A 630 -22.59 -12.76 3.94
C ILE A 630 -22.51 -11.44 4.70
N SER A 631 -23.40 -10.50 4.40
CA SER A 631 -23.49 -9.22 5.08
C SER A 631 -24.93 -8.79 5.28
N CYS A 632 -25.17 -7.92 6.26
CA CYS A 632 -26.50 -7.43 6.59
C CYS A 632 -26.61 -5.92 6.33
N HIS A 633 -27.65 -5.50 5.60
CA HIS A 633 -28.11 -4.12 5.59
C HIS A 633 -29.23 -3.99 6.62
N GLU A 634 -28.91 -3.44 7.76
CA GLU A 634 -29.88 -3.17 8.82
C GLU A 634 -30.50 -1.78 8.72
N GLU A 635 -31.78 -1.67 9.02
CA GLU A 635 -32.47 -0.42 9.32
C GLU A 635 -32.75 -0.31 10.81
N GLY A 636 -32.49 0.85 11.39
CA GLY A 636 -32.65 1.09 12.82
C GLY A 636 -32.48 2.57 13.17
N ILE A 637 -32.22 2.88 14.44
CA ILE A 637 -32.06 4.28 14.87
C ILE A 637 -30.93 4.98 14.14
N LEU A 638 -29.79 4.31 13.89
CA LEU A 638 -28.61 4.90 13.27
C LEU A 638 -28.86 5.37 11.82
N SER A 639 -29.76 4.69 11.10
CA SER A 639 -30.10 5.07 9.72
C SER A 639 -31.28 6.03 9.59
N GLN A 640 -32.05 6.28 10.68
CA GLN A 640 -33.26 7.09 10.64
C GLN A 640 -33.16 8.35 11.50
N ASN A 641 -32.84 8.25 12.79
CA ASN A 641 -32.67 9.39 13.67
C ASN A 641 -31.85 9.02 14.91
N THR A 642 -30.68 9.60 15.06
CA THR A 642 -29.76 9.36 16.18
C THR A 642 -30.01 10.25 17.40
N ASN A 643 -30.91 11.25 17.30
CA ASN A 643 -31.19 12.17 18.40
C ASN A 643 -32.08 11.52 19.46
N VAL A 644 -31.54 11.25 20.63
CA VAL A 644 -32.27 10.63 21.76
C VAL A 644 -33.40 11.49 22.31
N ASN A 645 -33.43 12.81 21.99
CA ASN A 645 -34.44 13.75 22.38
C ASN A 645 -35.46 14.02 21.26
N ALA A 646 -35.39 13.26 20.15
CA ALA A 646 -36.37 13.43 19.08
C ALA A 646 -37.77 13.05 19.57
N GLU A 647 -38.80 13.72 19.03
CA GLU A 647 -40.18 13.32 19.18
C GLU A 647 -40.34 11.83 18.75
N PRO A 648 -41.19 11.04 19.43
CA PRO A 648 -41.44 9.67 19.04
C PRO A 648 -41.85 9.52 17.57
N PHE A 649 -41.27 8.64 16.83
CA PHE A 649 -41.58 8.35 15.42
C PHE A 649 -41.69 6.83 15.20
N GLY A 650 -42.33 6.44 14.11
CA GLY A 650 -42.43 5.03 13.70
C GLY A 650 -41.07 4.53 13.23
N LEU A 651 -40.30 3.92 14.13
CA LEU A 651 -39.01 3.34 13.80
C LEU A 651 -39.16 2.03 13.02
N LYS A 652 -38.70 1.99 11.76
CA LYS A 652 -38.52 0.76 11.02
C LYS A 652 -37.29 0.02 11.57
N LYS A 653 -37.42 -1.26 11.86
CA LYS A 653 -36.29 -2.15 12.16
C LYS A 653 -36.36 -3.34 11.23
N SER A 654 -35.36 -3.45 10.37
CA SER A 654 -35.28 -4.57 9.44
C SER A 654 -33.87 -5.06 9.27
N ALA A 655 -33.74 -6.31 8.83
CA ALA A 655 -32.49 -6.92 8.42
C ALA A 655 -32.63 -7.47 7.00
N HIS A 656 -31.73 -7.06 6.12
CA HIS A 656 -31.71 -7.50 4.73
C HIS A 656 -30.35 -8.11 4.43
N LEU A 657 -30.28 -9.43 4.38
CA LEU A 657 -29.06 -10.18 4.11
C LEU A 657 -28.71 -10.16 2.62
N ASN A 658 -27.42 -10.09 2.34
CA ASN A 658 -26.86 -10.24 1.01
C ASN A 658 -25.72 -11.27 1.07
N VAL A 659 -25.57 -12.07 0.01
CA VAL A 659 -24.41 -12.95 -0.18
C VAL A 659 -23.72 -12.55 -1.49
N SER A 660 -22.46 -12.12 -1.35
CA SER A 660 -21.60 -11.75 -2.46
C SER A 660 -20.58 -12.86 -2.74
N ASN A 661 -20.37 -13.24 -3.99
CA ASN A 661 -19.47 -14.31 -4.43
C ASN A 661 -18.43 -13.74 -5.40
N GLU A 662 -17.18 -13.66 -4.99
CA GLU A 662 -16.01 -13.29 -5.83
C GLU A 662 -15.22 -14.51 -6.31
N THR A 663 -15.80 -15.69 -6.29
CA THR A 663 -15.18 -16.89 -6.86
C THR A 663 -15.64 -17.15 -8.29
N MET A 664 -14.86 -17.92 -9.04
CA MET A 664 -15.16 -18.34 -10.41
C MET A 664 -16.22 -19.46 -10.50
N GLN A 665 -16.81 -19.85 -9.36
CA GLN A 665 -17.77 -20.94 -9.27
C GLN A 665 -19.04 -20.46 -8.57
N GLU A 666 -20.17 -21.09 -8.92
CA GLU A 666 -21.42 -20.88 -8.21
C GLU A 666 -21.26 -21.34 -6.75
N PHE A 667 -21.72 -20.53 -5.81
CA PHE A 667 -21.81 -20.89 -4.40
C PHE A 667 -23.22 -21.38 -4.08
N ARG A 668 -23.32 -22.48 -3.34
CA ARG A 668 -24.56 -23.00 -2.77
C ARG A 668 -24.40 -23.24 -1.28
N GLY A 669 -25.48 -23.00 -0.55
CA GLY A 669 -25.45 -23.16 0.90
C GLY A 669 -26.74 -22.73 1.58
N LYS A 670 -26.63 -22.40 2.85
CA LYS A 670 -27.77 -21.98 3.67
C LYS A 670 -27.38 -20.79 4.55
N ALA A 671 -28.16 -19.71 4.49
CA ALA A 671 -28.07 -18.59 5.42
C ALA A 671 -29.04 -18.84 6.59
N LYS A 672 -28.50 -19.01 7.80
CA LYS A 672 -29.29 -19.08 9.04
C LYS A 672 -29.34 -17.70 9.67
N TRP A 673 -30.42 -17.40 10.37
CA TRP A 673 -30.56 -16.16 11.11
C TRP A 673 -31.36 -16.38 12.40
N SER A 674 -31.15 -15.49 13.37
CA SER A 674 -31.93 -15.46 14.58
C SER A 674 -32.01 -14.05 15.18
N LEU A 675 -33.18 -13.67 15.67
CA LEU A 675 -33.36 -12.53 16.56
C LEU A 675 -33.20 -13.01 17.99
N ARG A 676 -32.35 -12.32 18.75
CA ARG A 676 -31.95 -12.77 20.09
C ARG A 676 -32.01 -11.65 21.13
N ARG A 677 -32.04 -12.04 22.42
CA ARG A 677 -31.84 -11.15 23.57
C ARG A 677 -30.37 -11.07 23.99
N PRO A 678 -29.98 -10.12 24.86
CA PRO A 678 -28.61 -9.97 25.35
C PRO A 678 -28.03 -11.22 26.06
N ASP A 679 -28.86 -12.06 26.62
CA ASP A 679 -28.48 -13.36 27.21
C ASP A 679 -28.29 -14.48 26.17
N ALA A 680 -28.30 -14.10 24.89
CA ALA A 680 -28.24 -14.99 23.73
C ALA A 680 -29.45 -15.90 23.53
N SER A 681 -30.52 -15.79 24.33
CA SER A 681 -31.75 -16.56 24.12
C SER A 681 -32.43 -16.16 22.80
N VAL A 682 -32.89 -17.17 22.06
CA VAL A 682 -33.53 -16.97 20.74
C VAL A 682 -34.98 -16.52 20.95
N ILE A 683 -35.37 -15.46 20.21
CA ILE A 683 -36.75 -14.99 20.13
C ILE A 683 -37.42 -15.58 18.89
N GLU A 684 -36.76 -15.49 17.75
CA GLU A 684 -37.22 -15.96 16.47
C GLU A 684 -36.01 -16.43 15.66
N GLU A 685 -36.15 -17.43 14.82
CA GLU A 685 -35.08 -17.92 13.95
C GLU A 685 -35.61 -18.44 12.62
N GLY A 686 -34.74 -18.50 11.63
CA GLY A 686 -35.08 -19.03 10.32
C GLY A 686 -33.86 -19.30 9.46
N SER A 687 -34.14 -19.69 8.24
CA SER A 687 -33.08 -19.90 7.26
C SER A 687 -33.57 -19.72 5.82
N PHE A 688 -32.64 -19.41 4.93
CA PHE A 688 -32.82 -19.32 3.50
C PHE A 688 -31.85 -20.28 2.81
N ASP A 689 -32.32 -21.01 1.80
CA ASP A 689 -31.42 -21.68 0.87
C ASP A 689 -30.80 -20.62 -0.06
N VAL A 690 -29.50 -20.71 -0.28
CA VAL A 690 -28.72 -19.70 -0.98
C VAL A 690 -28.07 -20.32 -2.22
N THR A 691 -28.25 -19.69 -3.36
CA THR A 691 -27.51 -19.97 -4.59
C THR A 691 -27.05 -18.65 -5.18
N VAL A 692 -25.72 -18.47 -5.29
CA VAL A 692 -25.10 -17.25 -5.80
C VAL A 692 -24.22 -17.60 -6.98
N PRO A 693 -24.56 -17.14 -8.21
CA PRO A 693 -23.69 -17.37 -9.36
C PRO A 693 -22.26 -16.89 -9.13
N ALA A 694 -21.32 -17.40 -9.91
CA ALA A 694 -19.96 -16.90 -9.93
C ALA A 694 -19.94 -15.37 -10.18
N LEU A 695 -19.07 -14.66 -9.48
CA LEU A 695 -18.83 -13.22 -9.67
C LEU A 695 -20.11 -12.36 -9.58
N SER A 696 -20.95 -12.63 -8.58
CA SER A 696 -22.24 -11.94 -8.41
C SER A 696 -22.59 -11.70 -6.94
N ALA A 697 -23.69 -10.99 -6.71
CA ALA A 697 -24.27 -10.78 -5.40
C ALA A 697 -25.79 -10.98 -5.43
N VAL A 698 -26.35 -11.59 -4.39
CA VAL A 698 -27.77 -11.91 -4.29
C VAL A 698 -28.32 -11.41 -2.95
N TRP A 699 -29.43 -10.68 -3.02
CA TRP A 699 -30.22 -10.29 -1.86
C TRP A 699 -31.19 -11.42 -1.45
N LEU A 700 -31.24 -11.68 -0.14
CA LEU A 700 -32.21 -12.59 0.46
C LEU A 700 -33.47 -11.80 0.86
N PRO A 701 -34.57 -12.46 1.24
CA PRO A 701 -35.77 -11.73 1.68
C PRO A 701 -35.51 -10.82 2.88
N GLU A 702 -35.94 -9.55 2.80
CA GLU A 702 -35.91 -8.61 3.93
C GLU A 702 -36.85 -9.08 5.05
N GLN A 703 -36.43 -8.88 6.31
CA GLN A 703 -37.16 -9.27 7.51
C GLN A 703 -37.46 -8.04 8.35
N ASP A 704 -38.72 -7.88 8.75
CA ASP A 704 -39.19 -6.75 9.56
C ASP A 704 -39.27 -7.15 11.04
N PHE A 705 -38.53 -6.41 11.88
CA PHE A 705 -38.50 -6.57 13.32
C PHE A 705 -39.02 -5.35 14.08
N SER A 706 -39.82 -4.48 13.44
CA SER A 706 -40.31 -3.22 13.99
C SER A 706 -41.11 -3.41 15.31
N ASN A 707 -41.73 -4.57 15.49
CA ASN A 707 -42.51 -4.88 16.68
C ASN A 707 -41.70 -5.36 17.91
N TYR A 708 -40.37 -5.59 17.74
CA TYR A 708 -39.52 -6.05 18.86
C TYR A 708 -38.79 -4.90 19.56
N GLY A 709 -38.16 -5.14 20.67
CA GLY A 709 -37.36 -4.17 21.42
C GLY A 709 -36.19 -3.61 20.58
N THR A 710 -35.89 -2.33 20.77
CA THR A 710 -34.77 -1.69 20.00
C THR A 710 -33.42 -1.80 20.73
N TYR A 711 -33.47 -1.78 22.07
CA TYR A 711 -32.28 -1.69 22.91
C TYR A 711 -31.92 -3.03 23.59
N ASP A 712 -32.68 -4.05 23.36
CA ASP A 712 -32.58 -5.38 24.03
C ASP A 712 -32.82 -6.56 23.08
N THR A 713 -32.70 -6.30 21.77
CA THR A 713 -32.68 -7.37 20.75
C THR A 713 -31.60 -7.10 19.73
N TYR A 714 -30.97 -8.15 19.26
CA TYR A 714 -29.99 -8.10 18.16
C TYR A 714 -30.27 -9.20 17.16
N TYR A 715 -29.83 -8.99 15.93
CA TYR A 715 -29.96 -9.95 14.84
C TYR A 715 -28.60 -10.61 14.59
N SER A 716 -28.56 -11.94 14.60
CA SER A 716 -27.38 -12.77 14.32
C SER A 716 -27.61 -13.59 13.06
N TYR A 717 -26.57 -13.78 12.26
CA TYR A 717 -26.63 -14.51 11.01
C TYR A 717 -25.35 -15.32 10.75
N GLN A 718 -25.52 -16.45 10.02
CA GLN A 718 -24.43 -17.34 9.65
C GLN A 718 -24.67 -17.92 8.26
N LEU A 719 -23.63 -17.96 7.42
CA LEU A 719 -23.66 -18.66 6.14
C LEU A 719 -22.94 -20.00 6.27
N LEU A 720 -23.60 -21.06 5.83
CA LEU A 720 -23.05 -22.42 5.76
C LEU A 720 -22.94 -22.84 4.29
N ASP A 721 -21.92 -23.63 3.94
CA ASP A 721 -21.82 -24.31 2.65
C ASP A 721 -22.76 -25.54 2.58
N GLU A 722 -22.80 -26.24 1.44
CA GLU A 722 -23.60 -27.46 1.25
C GLU A 722 -23.21 -28.59 2.21
N ALA A 723 -21.97 -28.63 2.69
CA ALA A 723 -21.49 -29.62 3.67
C ALA A 723 -21.84 -29.23 5.12
N GLY A 724 -22.37 -28.02 5.33
CA GLY A 724 -22.71 -27.50 6.65
C GLY A 724 -21.55 -26.81 7.40
N ASN A 725 -20.43 -26.54 6.70
CA ASN A 725 -19.32 -25.80 7.29
C ASN A 725 -19.62 -24.29 7.30
N GLY A 726 -19.19 -23.59 8.35
CA GLY A 726 -19.31 -22.13 8.44
C GLY A 726 -18.44 -21.41 7.41
N VAL A 727 -19.06 -20.52 6.63
CA VAL A 727 -18.40 -19.66 5.62
C VAL A 727 -18.23 -18.24 6.13
N GLY A 728 -19.23 -17.71 6.82
CA GLY A 728 -19.23 -16.37 7.40
C GLY A 728 -20.33 -16.21 8.44
N GLU A 729 -20.15 -15.27 9.34
CA GLU A 729 -21.10 -14.97 10.42
C GLU A 729 -21.01 -13.49 10.81
N GLY A 730 -22.03 -12.97 11.47
CA GLY A 730 -22.02 -11.62 12.01
C GLY A 730 -23.27 -11.33 12.83
N SER A 731 -23.27 -10.15 13.44
CA SER A 731 -24.45 -9.64 14.14
C SER A 731 -24.64 -8.14 13.91
N VAL A 732 -25.88 -7.66 14.00
CA VAL A 732 -26.23 -6.25 13.90
C VAL A 732 -27.14 -5.84 15.05
N LEU A 733 -26.99 -4.58 15.48
CA LEU A 733 -27.83 -3.91 16.46
C LEU A 733 -28.74 -2.92 15.73
N PHE A 734 -29.94 -2.69 16.27
CA PHE A 734 -30.88 -1.68 15.77
C PHE A 734 -30.68 -0.29 16.40
N CYS A 735 -29.65 -0.14 17.24
CA CYS A 735 -29.28 1.11 17.92
C CYS A 735 -27.75 1.21 18.07
N ALA A 736 -27.26 2.38 18.47
CA ALA A 736 -25.85 2.54 18.83
C ALA A 736 -25.47 1.57 19.98
N PRO A 737 -24.29 0.94 19.93
CA PRO A 737 -23.83 0.01 20.98
C PRO A 737 -23.91 0.59 22.39
N LYS A 738 -23.66 1.91 22.59
CA LYS A 738 -23.77 2.58 23.90
C LYS A 738 -25.17 2.54 24.50
N HIS A 739 -26.21 2.37 23.70
CA HIS A 739 -27.59 2.33 24.13
C HIS A 739 -28.16 0.92 24.24
N PHE A 740 -27.45 -0.06 23.69
CA PHE A 740 -27.83 -1.46 23.77
C PHE A 740 -27.63 -1.99 25.20
N ARG A 741 -28.60 -2.73 25.69
CA ARG A 741 -28.62 -3.24 27.07
C ARG A 741 -27.87 -4.59 27.16
N PHE A 742 -26.53 -4.52 26.97
CA PHE A 742 -25.69 -5.73 27.11
C PHE A 742 -25.87 -6.36 28.49
N ALA A 743 -26.01 -7.67 28.53
CA ALA A 743 -25.78 -8.47 29.72
C ALA A 743 -24.27 -8.79 29.86
N ASP A 744 -23.83 -9.11 31.07
CA ASP A 744 -22.46 -9.62 31.24
C ASP A 744 -22.30 -10.94 30.46
N PRO A 745 -21.44 -10.99 29.46
CA PRO A 745 -21.26 -12.20 28.65
C PRO A 745 -20.49 -13.29 29.41
N GLU A 746 -19.95 -13.01 30.60
CA GLU A 746 -19.10 -13.93 31.37
C GLU A 746 -18.00 -14.56 30.51
N LEU A 747 -17.25 -13.68 29.81
CA LEU A 747 -16.16 -14.08 28.93
C LEU A 747 -15.01 -14.72 29.71
N ASN A 748 -14.48 -15.83 29.19
CA ASN A 748 -13.23 -16.42 29.66
C ASN A 748 -12.43 -16.95 28.49
N ALA A 749 -11.09 -16.96 28.62
CA ALA A 749 -10.20 -17.54 27.64
C ALA A 749 -9.06 -18.33 28.28
N PHE A 750 -8.61 -19.36 27.60
CA PHE A 750 -7.43 -20.15 27.97
C PHE A 750 -6.75 -20.75 26.74
N VAL A 751 -5.45 -20.97 26.84
CA VAL A 751 -4.66 -21.61 25.79
C VAL A 751 -4.84 -23.14 25.90
N LYS A 752 -5.08 -23.77 24.75
CA LYS A 752 -5.14 -25.22 24.62
C LYS A 752 -4.48 -25.62 23.28
N ASP A 753 -3.37 -26.32 23.37
CA ASP A 753 -2.53 -26.65 22.20
C ASP A 753 -2.19 -25.39 21.39
N ASP A 754 -2.34 -25.40 20.09
CA ASP A 754 -2.12 -24.24 19.20
C ASP A 754 -3.37 -23.32 19.11
N ASN A 755 -4.31 -23.40 20.04
CA ASN A 755 -5.53 -22.63 20.00
C ASN A 755 -5.74 -21.84 21.30
N ILE A 756 -6.42 -20.73 21.19
CA ILE A 756 -7.04 -20.03 22.31
C ILE A 756 -8.53 -20.38 22.28
N ILE A 757 -9.02 -20.92 23.38
CA ILE A 757 -10.42 -21.26 23.54
C ILE A 757 -11.09 -20.10 24.28
N VAL A 758 -12.09 -19.50 23.65
CA VAL A 758 -12.92 -18.44 24.23
C VAL A 758 -14.29 -19.00 24.54
N THR A 759 -14.81 -18.69 25.73
CA THR A 759 -16.15 -19.07 26.15
C THR A 759 -16.97 -17.85 26.58
N ALA A 760 -18.25 -17.85 26.25
CA ALA A 760 -19.22 -16.85 26.69
C ALA A 760 -20.53 -17.48 27.08
N LYS A 761 -21.27 -16.91 28.07
CA LYS A 761 -22.62 -17.35 28.40
C LYS A 761 -23.71 -16.55 27.70
N GLY A 762 -23.45 -15.26 27.44
CA GLY A 762 -24.36 -14.34 26.77
C GLY A 762 -23.75 -13.78 25.48
N TYR A 763 -24.41 -12.79 24.87
CA TYR A 763 -23.93 -12.09 23.69
C TYR A 763 -22.71 -11.25 24.02
N ALA A 764 -21.62 -11.54 23.32
CA ALA A 764 -20.39 -10.76 23.39
C ALA A 764 -20.07 -10.17 22.01
N ARG A 765 -20.05 -8.82 21.92
CA ARG A 765 -19.76 -8.10 20.67
C ARG A 765 -18.30 -7.71 20.60
N SER A 766 -17.70 -7.94 19.43
CA SER A 766 -16.32 -7.57 19.08
C SER A 766 -15.31 -8.05 20.13
N VAL A 767 -15.32 -9.34 20.42
CA VAL A 767 -14.44 -9.99 21.42
C VAL A 767 -13.00 -9.83 20.99
N GLU A 768 -12.22 -9.09 21.78
CA GLU A 768 -10.77 -8.97 21.62
C GLU A 768 -10.07 -10.00 22.50
N ILE A 769 -9.21 -10.80 21.87
CA ILE A 769 -8.26 -11.66 22.53
C ILE A 769 -6.92 -10.92 22.64
N GLN A 770 -6.47 -10.69 23.86
CA GLN A 770 -5.18 -10.10 24.16
C GLN A 770 -4.19 -11.23 24.48
N ALA A 771 -3.31 -11.54 23.56
CA ALA A 771 -2.41 -12.70 23.61
C ALA A 771 -0.91 -12.33 23.56
N GLY A 772 -0.59 -11.03 23.50
CA GLY A 772 0.77 -10.49 23.43
C GLY A 772 1.10 -9.81 22.11
N ALA A 773 2.09 -8.93 22.15
CA ALA A 773 2.44 -7.96 21.09
C ALA A 773 2.77 -8.53 19.70
N ASN A 774 3.29 -9.75 19.64
CA ASN A 774 3.76 -10.37 18.39
C ASN A 774 2.93 -11.59 17.98
N VAL A 775 1.73 -11.73 18.57
CA VAL A 775 0.82 -12.85 18.29
C VAL A 775 -0.15 -12.45 17.18
N VAL A 776 -0.25 -13.29 16.16
CA VAL A 776 -1.28 -13.18 15.11
C VAL A 776 -2.21 -14.39 15.26
N LEU A 777 -3.50 -14.10 15.30
CA LEU A 777 -4.56 -15.10 15.50
C LEU A 777 -5.31 -15.36 14.17
N SER A 778 -5.93 -16.50 14.06
CA SER A 778 -6.78 -16.83 12.91
C SER A 778 -8.03 -15.95 12.83
N ASP A 779 -8.49 -15.42 13.97
CA ASP A 779 -9.60 -14.47 14.10
C ASP A 779 -9.45 -13.66 15.41
N ASN A 780 -9.99 -12.44 15.44
CA ASN A 780 -10.09 -11.59 16.61
C ASN A 780 -11.20 -10.55 16.39
N TYR A 781 -11.64 -9.87 17.44
CA TYR A 781 -12.72 -8.87 17.39
C TYR A 781 -14.01 -9.43 16.74
N PHE A 782 -14.34 -10.68 17.02
CA PHE A 782 -15.53 -11.38 16.55
C PHE A 782 -16.71 -11.26 17.52
N ASP A 783 -17.92 -11.56 17.05
CA ASP A 783 -19.10 -11.64 17.88
C ASP A 783 -19.34 -13.09 18.36
N MET A 784 -19.98 -13.26 19.52
CA MET A 784 -20.39 -14.56 20.05
C MET A 784 -21.83 -14.52 20.58
N ASP A 785 -22.62 -15.50 20.18
CA ASP A 785 -23.98 -15.77 20.70
C ASP A 785 -23.96 -16.71 21.90
N GLY A 786 -22.97 -16.54 22.80
CA GLY A 786 -22.65 -17.52 23.81
C GLY A 786 -21.86 -18.72 23.25
N GLY A 787 -21.62 -19.74 24.10
CA GLY A 787 -20.93 -20.96 23.67
C GLY A 787 -19.41 -20.91 23.71
N VAL A 788 -18.77 -21.63 22.77
CA VAL A 788 -17.30 -21.81 22.72
C VAL A 788 -16.79 -21.53 21.30
N LYS A 789 -15.73 -20.73 21.19
CA LYS A 789 -15.00 -20.49 19.93
C LYS A 789 -13.52 -20.84 20.13
N ALA A 790 -12.98 -21.61 19.19
CA ALA A 790 -11.55 -21.91 19.13
C ALA A 790 -10.89 -21.01 18.09
N VAL A 791 -9.83 -20.31 18.49
CA VAL A 791 -9.06 -19.40 17.64
C VAL A 791 -7.62 -19.90 17.56
N LYS A 792 -7.15 -20.20 16.35
CA LYS A 792 -5.80 -20.74 16.12
C LYS A 792 -4.75 -19.64 16.26
N ILE A 793 -3.62 -19.96 16.87
CA ILE A 793 -2.42 -19.13 16.89
C ILE A 793 -1.69 -19.36 15.56
N LEU A 794 -1.62 -18.32 14.73
CA LEU A 794 -0.95 -18.37 13.42
C LEU A 794 0.54 -18.03 13.50
N ARG A 795 0.87 -17.12 14.42
CA ARG A 795 2.25 -16.63 14.63
C ARG A 795 2.45 -16.19 16.07
N GLY A 796 3.66 -16.38 16.61
CA GLY A 796 4.03 -15.97 17.97
C GLY A 796 3.79 -17.05 19.01
N SER A 797 4.16 -16.74 20.28
CA SER A 797 3.92 -17.57 21.46
C SER A 797 3.04 -16.80 22.44
N VAL A 798 2.16 -17.51 23.14
CA VAL A 798 1.22 -16.93 24.10
C VAL A 798 1.60 -17.36 25.51
N ASP A 799 2.06 -16.40 26.32
CA ASP A 799 2.42 -16.62 27.73
C ASP A 799 1.21 -16.42 28.65
N SER A 800 0.33 -15.50 28.31
CA SER A 800 -0.92 -15.21 29.03
C SER A 800 -1.99 -14.77 28.03
N VAL A 801 -3.24 -14.99 28.38
CA VAL A 801 -4.40 -14.58 27.57
C VAL A 801 -5.43 -13.90 28.43
N SER A 802 -5.95 -12.77 27.94
CA SER A 802 -7.17 -12.15 28.48
C SER A 802 -8.14 -11.81 27.35
N VAL A 803 -9.40 -11.57 27.70
CA VAL A 803 -10.44 -11.23 26.73
C VAL A 803 -11.28 -10.07 27.24
N ARG A 804 -11.78 -9.27 26.31
CA ARG A 804 -12.78 -8.22 26.56
C ARG A 804 -13.75 -8.09 25.39
N SER A 805 -14.83 -7.37 25.59
CA SER A 805 -15.85 -7.09 24.57
C SER A 805 -16.36 -5.66 24.71
N VAL A 806 -17.29 -5.25 23.82
CA VAL A 806 -17.96 -3.93 23.93
C VAL A 806 -18.61 -3.71 25.29
N TRP A 807 -19.04 -4.77 25.99
CA TRP A 807 -19.61 -4.69 27.37
C TRP A 807 -18.61 -4.05 28.35
N ASP A 808 -17.31 -4.15 28.12
CA ASP A 808 -16.26 -3.61 29.00
C ASP A 808 -15.99 -2.12 28.79
N ILE A 809 -16.50 -1.51 27.68
CA ILE A 809 -16.36 -0.08 27.40
C ILE A 809 -17.32 0.72 28.28
N ARG A 810 -16.85 1.10 29.48
CA ARG A 810 -17.61 1.94 30.44
C ARG A 810 -16.76 2.42 31.62
#